data_e8317d89c82ee7dea7b77a67fe7f181c
#
_entry.id   e8317d89c82ee7dea7b77a67fe7f181c
#
_cell.length_a   1.000
_cell.length_b   1.000
_cell.length_c   1.000
_cell.angle_alpha   90.00
_cell.angle_beta   90.00
_cell.angle_gamma   90.00
#
_symmetry.space_group_name_H-M   'P 1'
#
loop_
_entity.id
_entity.type
_entity.pdbx_description
1 polymer ?
#
loop_
_entity_poly.entity_id
_entity_poly.type
_entity_poly.pdbx_seq_one_letter_code
_entity_poly.pdbx_strand_id
1 'polypeptide(L)'
;MPKKNKTLCVDDLRHAEYYGMQPVFDELYHRSLEGENFTDLMDLILSRDNILLAYRNIKANGGSYTAGTDNKNISDIGCLPPETVAEKVRFIVTGSQHGYRPKPVRRKDIPKPNGKTRPLGIPCIWDRLVQQCIKQVIEPICEAKFSDNSYGFRPNRSVEHAVQKTYTMLQRMNLHYVIEFDIKGFFDNVNHSKLMRQIWAMGIHDKQLIFIIKRILKAPIRMPDGTTLIPDKGTPQGGIISPLLANIVLNELDKWVESQWQNHPLVKEYGYERKIRNSITFDRSKAFLKMRKTGLKEMYIVRYADDFRIFCRNKEDALRTKEAVTAWITERLRLEVSPEKTRIVNVRKRYSEFLGFKIRVRPKSRKYIVQSHICDKKLELERQKLVEQAKRIARPSEGKRPLDEIRLYNSMVLGIQNYFQLATCISIDCRKIHRQVMTVLTNRLNTETGCRLVREGGAMTESEKERFGKSAMIRYVSGIDQPIYPIAYIKNKIPMAKKAAVCSYTVEGWALIHTNLSMNSSVLSGLRNQPSMGRSTELTDSRISLFSAQRGKCALSGELFENAADIVCWLKTPAELGGKERYRNMILFHNRFLPLLQECPKNELKEIADTLKATKELMLKVNSLRQQAGLSAIEN
;
A
#
# COMPACT_ATOMS: atom_id res chain seq x y z
N MET A 1 -15.16 -4.28 42.95
CA MET A 1 -13.94 -3.93 42.19
C MET A 1 -14.26 -4.09 40.72
N PRO A 2 -14.13 -3.08 39.87
CA PRO A 2 -14.34 -3.27 38.45
C PRO A 2 -13.26 -4.21 37.92
N LYS A 3 -13.68 -5.29 37.22
CA LYS A 3 -12.76 -6.20 36.52
C LYS A 3 -11.91 -5.33 35.59
N LYS A 4 -10.58 -5.32 35.79
CA LYS A 4 -9.65 -4.72 34.84
C LYS A 4 -9.95 -5.33 33.47
N ASN A 5 -10.47 -4.52 32.54
CA ASN A 5 -10.65 -4.92 31.16
C ASN A 5 -9.31 -5.48 30.68
N LYS A 6 -9.34 -6.74 30.24
CA LYS A 6 -8.17 -7.42 29.72
C LYS A 6 -7.72 -6.64 28.50
N THR A 7 -6.59 -5.96 28.62
CA THR A 7 -5.97 -5.27 27.47
C THR A 7 -5.69 -6.33 26.42
N LEU A 8 -6.16 -6.07 25.20
CA LEU A 8 -6.01 -6.98 24.09
C LEU A 8 -4.56 -7.35 23.82
N CYS A 9 -4.32 -8.61 23.59
CA CYS A 9 -3.16 -9.02 22.83
C CYS A 9 -3.32 -8.51 21.38
N VAL A 10 -2.30 -7.89 20.82
CA VAL A 10 -2.29 -7.39 19.43
C VAL A 10 -2.63 -8.51 18.45
N ASP A 11 -2.27 -9.73 18.79
CA ASP A 11 -2.54 -10.95 18.03
C ASP A 11 -4.04 -11.25 17.90
N ASP A 12 -4.79 -11.16 19.01
CA ASP A 12 -6.23 -11.45 19.01
C ASP A 12 -7.01 -10.52 18.09
N LEU A 13 -6.71 -9.20 18.14
CA LEU A 13 -7.32 -8.23 17.26
C LEU A 13 -7.03 -8.52 15.79
N ARG A 14 -5.76 -8.82 15.51
CA ARG A 14 -5.31 -9.09 14.15
C ARG A 14 -5.95 -10.36 13.59
N HIS A 15 -6.06 -11.43 14.38
CA HIS A 15 -6.73 -12.64 13.97
C HIS A 15 -8.21 -12.39 13.59
N ALA A 16 -8.94 -11.64 14.40
CA ALA A 16 -10.32 -11.29 14.11
C ALA A 16 -10.46 -10.36 12.90
N GLU A 17 -9.59 -9.34 12.78
CA GLU A 17 -9.56 -8.41 11.64
C GLU A 17 -9.26 -9.12 10.32
N TYR A 18 -8.43 -10.15 10.34
CA TYR A 18 -8.06 -10.97 9.19
C TYR A 18 -8.85 -12.28 9.10
N TYR A 19 -10.07 -12.31 9.65
CA TYR A 19 -10.95 -13.49 9.61
C TYR A 19 -10.30 -14.77 10.17
N GLY A 20 -9.39 -14.65 11.13
CA GLY A 20 -8.67 -15.77 11.71
C GLY A 20 -7.59 -16.40 10.81
N MET A 21 -7.34 -15.84 9.64
CA MET A 21 -6.34 -16.37 8.69
C MET A 21 -4.87 -16.10 9.07
N GLN A 22 -4.63 -15.22 10.04
CA GLN A 22 -3.26 -14.84 10.37
C GLN A 22 -2.40 -16.02 10.90
N PRO A 23 -2.89 -16.89 11.82
CA PRO A 23 -2.10 -18.05 12.24
C PRO A 23 -1.73 -18.97 11.08
N VAL A 24 -2.65 -19.13 10.10
CA VAL A 24 -2.41 -19.92 8.89
C VAL A 24 -1.29 -19.30 8.06
N PHE A 25 -1.30 -17.96 7.89
CA PHE A 25 -0.24 -17.27 7.13
C PHE A 25 1.12 -17.33 7.83
N ASP A 26 1.14 -17.28 9.16
CA ASP A 26 2.37 -17.41 9.95
C ASP A 26 2.94 -18.81 9.84
N GLU A 27 2.09 -19.82 9.93
CA GLU A 27 2.51 -21.22 9.75
C GLU A 27 3.08 -21.44 8.35
N LEU A 28 2.40 -20.98 7.31
CA LEU A 28 2.91 -21.07 5.92
C LEU A 28 4.28 -20.41 5.75
N TYR A 29 4.48 -19.26 6.40
CA TYR A 29 5.75 -18.54 6.38
C TYR A 29 6.86 -19.35 7.06
N HIS A 30 6.61 -19.88 8.28
CA HIS A 30 7.60 -20.67 9.04
C HIS A 30 7.97 -21.96 8.32
N ARG A 31 6.99 -22.74 7.87
CA ARG A 31 7.23 -23.97 7.10
C ARG A 31 8.03 -23.69 5.82
N SER A 32 7.77 -22.55 5.17
CA SER A 32 8.55 -22.14 3.99
C SER A 32 9.99 -21.74 4.33
N LEU A 33 10.26 -21.14 5.49
CA LEU A 33 11.62 -20.88 5.99
C LEU A 33 12.39 -22.18 6.25
N GLU A 34 11.72 -23.22 6.71
CA GLU A 34 12.28 -24.56 6.92
C GLU A 34 12.51 -25.33 5.62
N GLY A 35 12.03 -24.80 4.51
CA GLY A 35 12.25 -25.37 3.17
C GLY A 35 11.20 -26.38 2.74
N GLU A 36 10.07 -26.47 3.45
CA GLU A 36 8.99 -27.37 3.09
C GLU A 36 8.34 -27.02 1.73
N ASN A 37 7.72 -28.05 1.14
CA ASN A 37 6.94 -27.94 -0.08
C ASN A 37 5.44 -28.06 0.23
N PHE A 38 4.61 -27.33 -0.50
CA PHE A 38 3.18 -27.20 -0.29
C PHE A 38 2.42 -27.82 -1.47
N THR A 39 1.66 -28.88 -1.23
CA THR A 39 0.89 -29.63 -2.25
C THR A 39 -0.59 -29.35 -2.22
N ASP A 40 -1.16 -28.97 -1.06
CA ASP A 40 -2.58 -28.92 -0.78
C ASP A 40 -2.99 -27.50 -0.31
N LEU A 41 -2.79 -26.50 -1.19
CA LEU A 41 -3.11 -25.11 -0.89
C LEU A 41 -4.55 -24.72 -1.26
N MET A 42 -5.21 -25.53 -2.12
CA MET A 42 -6.53 -25.16 -2.64
C MET A 42 -7.61 -25.08 -1.57
N ASP A 43 -7.59 -25.95 -0.55
CA ASP A 43 -8.54 -25.91 0.55
C ASP A 43 -8.44 -24.62 1.36
N LEU A 44 -7.20 -24.16 1.63
CA LEU A 44 -6.95 -22.88 2.27
C LEU A 44 -7.40 -21.71 1.38
N ILE A 45 -7.09 -21.75 0.08
CA ILE A 45 -7.46 -20.72 -0.89
C ILE A 45 -8.98 -20.56 -1.00
N LEU A 46 -9.72 -21.68 -1.00
CA LEU A 46 -11.18 -21.72 -1.14
C LEU A 46 -11.91 -21.74 0.21
N SER A 47 -11.22 -21.61 1.32
CA SER A 47 -11.84 -21.50 2.65
C SER A 47 -12.69 -20.22 2.71
N ARG A 48 -13.81 -20.29 3.44
CA ARG A 48 -14.74 -19.17 3.63
C ARG A 48 -14.03 -17.90 4.14
N ASP A 49 -13.23 -18.08 5.18
CA ASP A 49 -12.56 -16.97 5.85
C ASP A 49 -11.52 -16.30 4.93
N ASN A 50 -10.79 -17.09 4.14
CA ASN A 50 -9.87 -16.56 3.14
C ASN A 50 -10.60 -15.78 2.03
N ILE A 51 -11.76 -16.25 1.58
CA ILE A 51 -12.57 -15.57 0.56
C ILE A 51 -13.11 -14.22 1.10
N LEU A 52 -13.60 -14.19 2.34
CA LEU A 52 -14.09 -12.95 2.95
C LEU A 52 -12.96 -11.96 3.23
N LEU A 53 -11.79 -12.44 3.63
CA LEU A 53 -10.59 -11.61 3.72
C LEU A 53 -10.18 -11.05 2.36
N ALA A 54 -10.29 -11.84 1.31
CA ALA A 54 -10.01 -11.38 -0.05
C ALA A 54 -10.97 -10.27 -0.50
N TYR A 55 -12.26 -10.39 -0.18
CA TYR A 55 -13.24 -9.34 -0.40
C TYR A 55 -12.84 -8.04 0.33
N ARG A 56 -12.51 -8.13 1.64
CA ARG A 56 -12.04 -7.01 2.45
C ARG A 56 -10.84 -6.29 1.83
N ASN A 57 -9.86 -7.05 1.38
CA ASN A 57 -8.65 -6.51 0.76
C ASN A 57 -8.91 -5.82 -0.58
N ILE A 58 -9.83 -6.34 -1.39
CA ILE A 58 -10.17 -5.75 -2.68
C ILE A 58 -10.99 -4.47 -2.53
N LYS A 59 -11.99 -4.46 -1.64
CA LYS A 59 -12.87 -3.30 -1.49
C LYS A 59 -12.13 -2.03 -1.08
N ALA A 60 -11.02 -2.18 -0.34
CA ALA A 60 -10.17 -1.06 0.07
C ALA A 60 -9.40 -0.42 -1.10
N ASN A 61 -9.27 -1.08 -2.25
CA ASN A 61 -8.54 -0.57 -3.40
C ASN A 61 -9.37 0.46 -4.19
N GLY A 62 -8.78 1.59 -4.57
CA GLY A 62 -9.45 2.63 -5.36
C GLY A 62 -10.03 2.16 -6.70
N GLY A 63 -9.49 1.08 -7.29
CA GLY A 63 -9.98 0.45 -8.51
C GLY A 63 -11.12 -0.56 -8.33
N SER A 64 -11.59 -0.82 -7.10
CA SER A 64 -12.61 -1.83 -6.81
C SER A 64 -13.96 -1.56 -7.50
N TYR A 65 -14.31 -0.32 -7.70
CA TYR A 65 -15.51 0.13 -8.42
C TYR A 65 -15.34 0.17 -9.95
N THR A 66 -14.14 -0.08 -10.47
CA THR A 66 -13.90 -0.12 -11.91
C THR A 66 -14.32 -1.47 -12.45
N ALA A 67 -15.35 -1.50 -13.31
CA ALA A 67 -15.87 -2.74 -13.88
C ALA A 67 -14.93 -3.38 -14.90
N GLY A 68 -14.97 -4.72 -15.01
CA GLY A 68 -14.32 -5.49 -16.06
C GLY A 68 -15.13 -5.49 -17.37
N THR A 69 -15.01 -6.57 -18.13
CA THR A 69 -15.80 -6.80 -19.37
C THR A 69 -17.25 -7.21 -19.10
N ASP A 70 -17.56 -7.63 -17.87
CA ASP A 70 -18.89 -8.05 -17.43
C ASP A 70 -19.70 -6.94 -16.75
N ASN A 71 -19.20 -5.71 -16.78
CA ASN A 71 -19.77 -4.51 -16.17
C ASN A 71 -20.06 -4.62 -14.65
N LYS A 72 -19.47 -5.62 -13.96
CA LYS A 72 -19.59 -5.82 -12.52
C LYS A 72 -18.43 -5.22 -11.76
N ASN A 73 -18.69 -4.76 -10.54
CA ASN A 73 -17.73 -4.18 -9.63
C ASN A 73 -17.89 -4.73 -8.19
N ILE A 74 -17.16 -4.19 -7.22
CA ILE A 74 -17.16 -4.72 -5.85
C ILE A 74 -18.52 -4.64 -5.15
N SER A 75 -19.39 -3.70 -5.51
CA SER A 75 -20.73 -3.59 -4.93
C SER A 75 -21.61 -4.79 -5.29
N ASP A 76 -21.43 -5.36 -6.50
CA ASP A 76 -22.15 -6.57 -6.95
C ASP A 76 -21.78 -7.82 -6.16
N ILE A 77 -20.62 -7.83 -5.51
CA ILE A 77 -20.23 -8.88 -4.57
C ILE A 77 -20.72 -8.52 -3.16
N GLY A 78 -20.56 -7.26 -2.78
CA GLY A 78 -20.88 -6.78 -1.44
C GLY A 78 -22.35 -6.94 -1.05
N CYS A 79 -23.28 -6.86 -2.00
CA CYS A 79 -24.73 -7.03 -1.74
C CYS A 79 -25.15 -8.50 -1.48
N LEU A 80 -24.29 -9.47 -1.81
CA LEU A 80 -24.60 -10.90 -1.61
C LEU A 80 -24.30 -11.33 -0.17
N PRO A 81 -24.97 -12.35 0.36
CA PRO A 81 -24.61 -12.98 1.63
C PRO A 81 -23.19 -13.59 1.58
N PRO A 82 -22.46 -13.60 2.69
CA PRO A 82 -21.08 -14.16 2.75
C PRO A 82 -20.96 -15.60 2.25
N GLU A 83 -21.92 -16.44 2.58
CA GLU A 83 -21.96 -17.85 2.16
C GLU A 83 -22.13 -17.98 0.64
N THR A 84 -23.04 -17.20 0.05
CA THR A 84 -23.24 -17.15 -1.39
C THR A 84 -21.98 -16.66 -2.12
N VAL A 85 -21.24 -15.70 -1.54
CA VAL A 85 -19.96 -15.26 -2.10
C VAL A 85 -18.94 -16.40 -2.08
N ALA A 86 -18.83 -17.12 -0.95
CA ALA A 86 -17.90 -18.23 -0.81
C ALA A 86 -18.23 -19.39 -1.77
N GLU A 87 -19.50 -19.79 -1.83
CA GLU A 87 -19.98 -20.84 -2.75
C GLU A 87 -19.72 -20.46 -4.22
N LYS A 88 -19.99 -19.23 -4.58
CA LYS A 88 -19.76 -18.74 -5.94
C LYS A 88 -18.30 -18.73 -6.33
N VAL A 89 -17.39 -18.36 -5.43
CA VAL A 89 -15.93 -18.45 -5.69
C VAL A 89 -15.52 -19.91 -5.89
N ARG A 90 -15.99 -20.82 -5.02
CA ARG A 90 -15.74 -22.26 -5.17
C ARG A 90 -16.26 -22.76 -6.52
N PHE A 91 -17.50 -22.44 -6.86
CA PHE A 91 -18.08 -22.82 -8.15
C PHE A 91 -17.30 -22.28 -9.35
N ILE A 92 -16.85 -21.03 -9.33
CA ILE A 92 -16.03 -20.44 -10.40
C ILE A 92 -14.71 -21.21 -10.58
N VAL A 93 -14.11 -21.68 -9.49
CA VAL A 93 -12.81 -22.35 -9.51
C VAL A 93 -12.94 -23.84 -9.80
N THR A 94 -13.93 -24.55 -9.23
CA THR A 94 -14.04 -26.02 -9.27
C THR A 94 -15.27 -26.53 -10.05
N GLY A 95 -16.29 -25.72 -10.25
CA GLY A 95 -17.59 -26.15 -10.79
C GLY A 95 -17.62 -26.47 -12.29
N SER A 96 -16.52 -26.27 -13.04
CA SER A 96 -16.44 -26.58 -14.46
C SER A 96 -15.64 -27.87 -14.70
N GLN A 97 -16.15 -28.78 -15.54
CA GLN A 97 -15.42 -29.98 -15.97
C GLN A 97 -14.05 -29.67 -16.60
N HIS A 98 -13.87 -28.45 -17.11
CA HIS A 98 -12.62 -27.97 -17.71
C HIS A 98 -11.77 -27.10 -16.77
N GLY A 99 -12.12 -27.05 -15.48
CA GLY A 99 -11.46 -26.21 -14.46
C GLY A 99 -11.70 -24.72 -14.65
N TYR A 100 -10.97 -23.92 -13.90
CA TYR A 100 -11.09 -22.46 -13.88
C TYR A 100 -10.88 -21.81 -15.26
N ARG A 101 -11.81 -20.96 -15.67
CA ARG A 101 -11.74 -20.17 -16.91
C ARG A 101 -11.98 -18.70 -16.60
N PRO A 102 -10.92 -17.87 -16.55
CA PRO A 102 -11.06 -16.43 -16.32
C PRO A 102 -11.82 -15.77 -17.47
N LYS A 103 -12.65 -14.79 -17.14
CA LYS A 103 -13.30 -13.93 -18.13
C LYS A 103 -12.29 -13.05 -18.85
N PRO A 104 -12.62 -12.52 -20.05
CA PRO A 104 -11.73 -11.61 -20.76
C PRO A 104 -11.38 -10.38 -19.93
N VAL A 105 -10.09 -10.01 -19.95
CA VAL A 105 -9.57 -8.82 -19.29
C VAL A 105 -9.84 -7.61 -20.17
N ARG A 106 -10.40 -6.54 -19.62
CA ARG A 106 -10.66 -5.30 -20.36
C ARG A 106 -9.38 -4.47 -20.49
N ARG A 107 -8.94 -4.19 -21.72
CA ARG A 107 -7.80 -3.31 -22.00
C ARG A 107 -8.17 -1.84 -21.82
N LYS A 108 -7.32 -1.08 -21.14
CA LYS A 108 -7.38 0.38 -21.07
C LYS A 108 -5.97 0.96 -21.14
N ASP A 109 -5.73 1.82 -22.11
CA ASP A 109 -4.44 2.49 -22.28
C ASP A 109 -4.43 3.79 -21.49
N ILE A 110 -3.39 3.94 -20.62
CA ILE A 110 -3.19 5.13 -19.79
C ILE A 110 -2.05 5.93 -20.39
N PRO A 111 -2.24 7.22 -20.73
CA PRO A 111 -1.18 8.05 -21.28
C PRO A 111 -0.06 8.26 -20.26
N LYS A 112 1.19 8.17 -20.73
CA LYS A 112 2.39 8.50 -19.96
C LYS A 112 2.83 9.93 -20.28
N PRO A 113 3.54 10.62 -19.36
CA PRO A 113 4.05 11.99 -19.60
C PRO A 113 4.98 12.14 -20.82
N ASN A 114 5.50 11.03 -21.36
CA ASN A 114 6.38 10.99 -22.51
C ASN A 114 5.65 10.70 -23.84
N GLY A 115 4.33 10.84 -23.90
CA GLY A 115 3.50 10.58 -25.07
C GLY A 115 3.23 9.09 -25.38
N LYS A 116 3.89 8.16 -24.67
CA LYS A 116 3.60 6.72 -24.79
C LYS A 116 2.42 6.34 -23.92
N THR A 117 1.77 5.21 -24.20
CA THR A 117 0.70 4.67 -23.38
C THR A 117 1.23 3.58 -22.45
N ARG A 118 0.52 3.36 -21.35
CA ARG A 118 0.67 2.19 -20.46
C ARG A 118 -0.54 1.31 -20.62
N PRO A 119 -0.36 0.09 -21.13
CA PRO A 119 -1.44 -0.85 -21.28
C PRO A 119 -1.88 -1.39 -19.91
N LEU A 120 -3.07 -1.05 -19.45
CA LEU A 120 -3.66 -1.59 -18.23
C LEU A 120 -4.69 -2.66 -18.59
N GLY A 121 -4.60 -3.82 -17.97
CA GLY A 121 -5.61 -4.87 -18.04
C GLY A 121 -6.50 -4.85 -16.78
N ILE A 122 -7.80 -4.77 -16.96
CA ILE A 122 -8.78 -4.77 -15.87
C ILE A 122 -9.52 -6.09 -15.86
N PRO A 123 -9.17 -7.06 -14.99
CA PRO A 123 -9.91 -8.32 -14.87
C PRO A 123 -11.32 -8.08 -14.31
N CYS A 124 -12.26 -8.98 -14.57
CA CYS A 124 -13.57 -8.97 -13.95
C CYS A 124 -13.46 -9.09 -12.43
N ILE A 125 -14.44 -8.54 -11.70
CA ILE A 125 -14.32 -8.42 -10.24
C ILE A 125 -14.23 -9.79 -9.55
N TRP A 126 -14.92 -10.80 -10.05
CA TRP A 126 -14.85 -12.17 -9.53
C TRP A 126 -13.49 -12.81 -9.77
N ASP A 127 -12.87 -12.57 -10.93
CA ASP A 127 -11.51 -13.04 -11.21
C ASP A 127 -10.49 -12.32 -10.33
N ARG A 128 -10.73 -11.03 -10.01
CA ARG A 128 -9.90 -10.32 -9.02
C ARG A 128 -10.03 -10.94 -7.64
N LEU A 129 -11.23 -11.38 -7.24
CA LEU A 129 -11.45 -12.05 -5.96
C LEU A 129 -10.70 -13.39 -5.91
N VAL A 130 -10.77 -14.20 -6.95
CA VAL A 130 -9.98 -15.45 -7.08
C VAL A 130 -8.47 -15.16 -6.99
N GLN A 131 -7.98 -14.16 -7.73
CA GLN A 131 -6.56 -13.76 -7.68
C GLN A 131 -6.12 -13.32 -6.29
N GLN A 132 -6.98 -12.62 -5.54
CA GLN A 132 -6.69 -12.19 -4.19
C GLN A 132 -6.68 -13.37 -3.20
N CYS A 133 -7.61 -14.32 -3.33
CA CYS A 133 -7.61 -15.55 -2.52
C CYS A 133 -6.29 -16.32 -2.69
N ILE A 134 -5.82 -16.46 -3.92
CA ILE A 134 -4.54 -17.11 -4.22
C ILE A 134 -3.38 -16.30 -3.64
N LYS A 135 -3.34 -14.98 -3.94
CA LYS A 135 -2.23 -14.12 -3.54
C LYS A 135 -1.97 -14.20 -2.04
N GLN A 136 -3.00 -14.07 -1.21
CA GLN A 136 -2.80 -13.97 0.25
C GLN A 136 -2.35 -15.28 0.89
N VAL A 137 -2.60 -16.43 0.27
CA VAL A 137 -2.10 -17.74 0.72
C VAL A 137 -0.65 -17.98 0.27
N ILE A 138 -0.29 -17.62 -0.97
CA ILE A 138 1.07 -17.86 -1.46
C ILE A 138 2.07 -16.74 -1.10
N GLU A 139 1.61 -15.54 -0.73
CA GLU A 139 2.48 -14.42 -0.38
C GLU A 139 3.39 -14.73 0.83
N PRO A 140 2.93 -15.29 1.96
CA PRO A 140 3.80 -15.68 3.07
C PRO A 140 4.85 -16.73 2.67
N ILE A 141 4.49 -17.71 1.84
CA ILE A 141 5.43 -18.73 1.31
C ILE A 141 6.56 -18.05 0.51
N CYS A 142 6.20 -17.09 -0.34
CA CYS A 142 7.16 -16.35 -1.15
C CYS A 142 8.00 -15.37 -0.32
N GLU A 143 7.39 -14.68 0.64
CA GLU A 143 8.08 -13.70 1.51
C GLU A 143 9.20 -14.34 2.32
N ALA A 144 9.04 -15.59 2.76
CA ALA A 144 10.08 -16.36 3.44
C ALA A 144 11.35 -16.55 2.59
N LYS A 145 11.22 -16.54 1.27
CA LYS A 145 12.33 -16.85 0.32
C LYS A 145 12.83 -15.63 -0.45
N PHE A 146 12.14 -14.49 -0.40
CA PHE A 146 12.55 -13.29 -1.11
C PHE A 146 13.80 -12.64 -0.52
N SER A 147 14.63 -12.07 -1.39
CA SER A 147 15.80 -11.29 -1.01
C SER A 147 15.45 -10.07 -0.15
N ASP A 148 16.29 -9.79 0.85
CA ASP A 148 16.18 -8.58 1.67
C ASP A 148 16.49 -7.28 0.90
N ASN A 149 17.08 -7.38 -0.26
CA ASN A 149 17.42 -6.25 -1.13
C ASN A 149 16.29 -5.87 -2.10
N SER A 150 15.15 -6.58 -2.06
CA SER A 150 13.93 -6.31 -2.83
C SER A 150 12.88 -5.62 -1.95
N TYR A 151 12.34 -4.49 -2.42
CA TYR A 151 11.48 -3.61 -1.62
C TYR A 151 10.09 -3.35 -2.22
N GLY A 152 9.93 -3.42 -3.54
CA GLY A 152 8.68 -3.10 -4.22
C GLY A 152 7.61 -4.18 -4.08
N PHE A 153 6.35 -3.79 -3.88
CA PHE A 153 5.17 -4.67 -3.79
C PHE A 153 5.24 -5.75 -2.71
N ARG A 154 5.97 -5.49 -1.64
CA ARG A 154 6.15 -6.41 -0.51
C ARG A 154 5.60 -5.82 0.78
N PRO A 155 5.04 -6.64 1.68
CA PRO A 155 4.52 -6.16 2.97
C PRO A 155 5.63 -5.54 3.83
N ASN A 156 5.30 -4.47 4.53
CA ASN A 156 6.21 -3.73 5.44
C ASN A 156 7.52 -3.25 4.80
N ARG A 157 7.56 -3.11 3.48
CA ARG A 157 8.68 -2.53 2.73
C ARG A 157 8.20 -1.29 1.97
N SER A 158 9.08 -0.31 1.82
CA SER A 158 8.74 0.99 1.26
C SER A 158 9.86 1.58 0.41
N VAL A 159 9.54 2.67 -0.29
CA VAL A 159 10.52 3.51 -0.99
C VAL A 159 11.58 4.02 -0.01
N GLU A 160 11.20 4.39 1.22
CA GLU A 160 12.12 4.85 2.25
C GLU A 160 13.22 3.83 2.54
N HIS A 161 12.88 2.56 2.67
CA HIS A 161 13.84 1.48 2.93
C HIS A 161 14.82 1.29 1.75
N ALA A 162 14.34 1.36 0.51
CA ALA A 162 15.17 1.26 -0.69
C ALA A 162 16.14 2.45 -0.82
N VAL A 163 15.66 3.67 -0.55
CA VAL A 163 16.48 4.90 -0.53
C VAL A 163 17.52 4.83 0.58
N GLN A 164 17.14 4.38 1.79
CA GLN A 164 18.06 4.21 2.90
C GLN A 164 19.20 3.21 2.56
N LYS A 165 18.81 2.07 1.97
CA LYS A 165 19.81 1.07 1.53
C LYS A 165 20.76 1.65 0.50
N THR A 166 20.23 2.42 -0.48
CA THR A 166 21.03 3.15 -1.46
C THR A 166 22.01 4.12 -0.79
N TYR A 167 21.56 4.91 0.19
CA TYR A 167 22.43 5.83 0.92
C TYR A 167 23.53 5.09 1.68
N THR A 168 23.22 3.94 2.27
CA THR A 168 24.21 3.10 2.94
C THR A 168 25.29 2.60 1.96
N MET A 169 24.88 2.10 0.78
CA MET A 169 25.83 1.66 -0.25
C MET A 169 26.77 2.79 -0.68
N LEU A 170 26.23 3.99 -0.91
CA LEU A 170 27.00 5.13 -1.39
C LEU A 170 27.88 5.77 -0.31
N GLN A 171 27.35 5.96 0.91
CA GLN A 171 28.01 6.76 1.95
C GLN A 171 28.88 5.93 2.88
N ARG A 172 28.42 4.73 3.31
CA ARG A 172 29.15 3.87 4.25
C ARG A 172 30.07 2.89 3.55
N MET A 173 29.60 2.29 2.43
CA MET A 173 30.36 1.28 1.71
C MET A 173 31.23 1.86 0.59
N ASN A 174 31.07 3.14 0.25
CA ASN A 174 31.83 3.85 -0.80
C ASN A 174 31.71 3.18 -2.19
N LEU A 175 30.53 2.64 -2.54
CA LEU A 175 30.25 2.03 -3.83
C LEU A 175 29.75 3.13 -4.78
N HIS A 176 30.64 3.78 -5.50
CA HIS A 176 30.33 5.01 -6.23
C HIS A 176 30.07 4.81 -7.73
N TYR A 177 30.14 3.60 -8.23
CA TYR A 177 29.72 3.25 -9.59
C TYR A 177 28.37 2.54 -9.53
N VAL A 178 27.35 3.20 -10.02
CA VAL A 178 25.97 2.71 -10.01
C VAL A 178 25.58 2.30 -11.43
N ILE A 179 25.13 1.07 -11.59
CA ILE A 179 24.55 0.59 -12.84
C ILE A 179 23.04 0.74 -12.73
N GLU A 180 22.47 1.60 -13.56
CA GLU A 180 21.02 1.74 -13.73
C GLU A 180 20.57 0.74 -14.78
N PHE A 181 19.73 -0.21 -14.39
CA PHE A 181 19.15 -1.19 -15.31
C PHE A 181 17.69 -0.83 -15.61
N ASP A 182 17.27 -1.06 -16.86
CA ASP A 182 15.86 -0.95 -17.29
C ASP A 182 15.53 -2.18 -18.14
N ILE A 183 14.58 -2.98 -17.69
CA ILE A 183 14.08 -4.14 -18.43
C ILE A 183 12.96 -3.67 -19.36
N LYS A 184 13.10 -3.98 -20.66
CA LYS A 184 12.15 -3.53 -21.68
C LYS A 184 10.81 -4.24 -21.55
N GLY A 185 9.76 -3.48 -21.20
CA GLY A 185 8.40 -4.02 -21.09
C GLY A 185 8.29 -5.23 -20.17
N PHE A 186 8.90 -5.18 -18.98
CA PHE A 186 9.04 -6.31 -18.07
C PHE A 186 7.74 -7.11 -17.91
N PHE A 187 6.66 -6.45 -17.50
CA PHE A 187 5.38 -7.12 -17.25
C PHE A 187 4.78 -7.78 -18.51
N ASP A 188 5.05 -7.23 -19.68
CA ASP A 188 4.50 -7.73 -20.96
C ASP A 188 5.36 -8.88 -21.54
N ASN A 189 6.56 -9.12 -21.02
CA ASN A 189 7.52 -10.09 -21.56
C ASN A 189 7.85 -11.26 -20.63
N VAL A 190 7.22 -11.39 -19.47
CA VAL A 190 7.44 -12.51 -18.55
C VAL A 190 7.10 -13.84 -19.23
N ASN A 191 8.06 -14.76 -19.28
CA ASN A 191 7.87 -16.09 -19.86
C ASN A 191 7.04 -16.99 -18.91
N HIS A 192 5.87 -17.43 -19.35
CA HIS A 192 4.94 -18.22 -18.53
C HIS A 192 5.56 -19.55 -18.07
N SER A 193 6.22 -20.28 -18.96
CA SER A 193 6.83 -21.59 -18.61
C SER A 193 7.97 -21.45 -17.60
N LYS A 194 8.75 -20.37 -17.71
CA LYS A 194 9.82 -20.07 -16.75
C LYS A 194 9.20 -19.70 -15.39
N LEU A 195 8.18 -18.86 -15.38
CA LEU A 195 7.49 -18.46 -14.16
C LEU A 195 6.88 -19.68 -13.42
N MET A 196 6.25 -20.63 -14.14
CA MET A 196 5.73 -21.85 -13.50
C MET A 196 6.84 -22.64 -12.79
N ARG A 197 8.01 -22.78 -13.43
CA ARG A 197 9.17 -23.43 -12.81
C ARG A 197 9.70 -22.67 -11.59
N GLN A 198 9.65 -21.33 -11.63
CA GLN A 198 10.05 -20.49 -10.50
C GLN A 198 9.07 -20.60 -9.33
N ILE A 199 7.75 -20.67 -9.59
CA ILE A 199 6.73 -20.93 -8.57
C ILE A 199 6.99 -22.30 -7.92
N TRP A 200 7.26 -23.32 -8.72
CA TRP A 200 7.63 -24.64 -8.21
C TRP A 200 8.88 -24.58 -7.33
N ALA A 201 9.93 -23.89 -7.77
CA ALA A 201 11.17 -23.72 -7.01
C ALA A 201 10.99 -22.91 -5.70
N MET A 202 9.89 -22.13 -5.58
CA MET A 202 9.49 -21.49 -4.32
C MET A 202 8.83 -22.47 -3.33
N GLY A 203 8.72 -23.76 -3.68
CA GLY A 203 8.10 -24.79 -2.86
C GLY A 203 6.59 -24.93 -3.04
N ILE A 204 5.99 -24.24 -4.01
CA ILE A 204 4.56 -24.34 -4.32
C ILE A 204 4.37 -25.49 -5.32
N HIS A 205 4.05 -26.69 -4.81
CA HIS A 205 3.94 -27.92 -5.58
C HIS A 205 2.49 -28.35 -5.84
N ASP A 206 1.52 -27.51 -5.51
CA ASP A 206 0.09 -27.73 -5.81
C ASP A 206 -0.17 -27.58 -7.31
N LYS A 207 -0.40 -28.71 -7.98
CA LYS A 207 -0.59 -28.78 -9.44
C LYS A 207 -1.85 -28.04 -9.88
N GLN A 208 -2.94 -28.09 -9.07
CA GLN A 208 -4.20 -27.42 -9.39
C GLN A 208 -4.03 -25.91 -9.30
N LEU A 209 -3.35 -25.41 -8.27
CA LEU A 209 -3.03 -24.00 -8.12
C LEU A 209 -2.16 -23.49 -9.29
N ILE A 210 -1.12 -24.23 -9.67
CA ILE A 210 -0.25 -23.86 -10.80
C ILE A 210 -1.07 -23.82 -12.11
N PHE A 211 -2.00 -24.75 -12.31
CA PHE A 211 -2.89 -24.74 -13.46
C PHE A 211 -3.77 -23.48 -13.46
N ILE A 212 -4.34 -23.08 -12.32
CA ILE A 212 -5.16 -21.88 -12.18
C ILE A 212 -4.33 -20.61 -12.48
N ILE A 213 -3.10 -20.51 -11.93
CA ILE A 213 -2.20 -19.38 -12.22
C ILE A 213 -1.89 -19.30 -13.71
N LYS A 214 -1.63 -20.44 -14.36
CA LYS A 214 -1.42 -20.50 -15.82
C LYS A 214 -2.64 -20.02 -16.61
N ARG A 215 -3.86 -20.35 -16.16
CA ARG A 215 -5.09 -19.86 -16.76
C ARG A 215 -5.25 -18.34 -16.60
N ILE A 216 -4.94 -17.80 -15.41
CA ILE A 216 -4.96 -16.35 -15.15
C ILE A 216 -4.00 -15.62 -16.11
N LEU A 217 -2.80 -16.15 -16.31
CA LEU A 217 -1.81 -15.55 -17.21
C LEU A 217 -2.24 -15.59 -18.69
N LYS A 218 -3.00 -16.61 -19.08
CA LYS A 218 -3.54 -16.80 -20.43
C LYS A 218 -4.96 -16.25 -20.60
N ALA A 219 -5.47 -15.48 -19.64
CA ALA A 219 -6.78 -14.85 -19.74
C ALA A 219 -6.88 -14.02 -21.04
N PRO A 220 -7.96 -14.20 -21.85
CA PRO A 220 -8.14 -13.41 -23.07
C PRO A 220 -8.18 -11.91 -22.75
N ILE A 221 -7.60 -11.09 -23.60
CA ILE A 221 -7.59 -9.62 -23.45
C ILE A 221 -8.51 -9.03 -24.51
N ARG A 222 -9.57 -8.35 -24.08
CA ARG A 222 -10.47 -7.60 -24.95
C ARG A 222 -9.91 -6.21 -25.20
N MET A 223 -9.56 -5.95 -26.44
CA MET A 223 -8.99 -4.68 -26.89
C MET A 223 -10.08 -3.59 -27.04
N PRO A 224 -9.73 -2.30 -27.07
CA PRO A 224 -10.70 -1.21 -27.28
C PRO A 224 -11.46 -1.29 -28.61
N ASP A 225 -10.85 -1.87 -29.65
CA ASP A 225 -11.46 -2.12 -30.96
C ASP A 225 -12.42 -3.33 -31.00
N GLY A 226 -12.59 -4.02 -29.86
CA GLY A 226 -13.45 -5.21 -29.74
C GLY A 226 -12.73 -6.53 -30.05
N THR A 227 -11.52 -6.52 -30.57
CA THR A 227 -10.75 -7.74 -30.84
C THR A 227 -10.33 -8.43 -29.54
N THR A 228 -10.04 -9.74 -29.61
CA THR A 228 -9.61 -10.53 -28.46
C THR A 228 -8.23 -11.13 -28.72
N LEU A 229 -7.28 -10.85 -27.84
CA LEU A 229 -5.94 -11.39 -27.88
C LEU A 229 -5.74 -12.42 -26.75
N ILE A 230 -5.16 -13.57 -27.05
CA ILE A 230 -4.72 -14.54 -26.04
C ILE A 230 -3.21 -14.36 -25.84
N PRO A 231 -2.75 -13.96 -24.64
CA PRO A 231 -1.33 -13.72 -24.40
C PRO A 231 -0.56 -15.06 -24.31
N ASP A 232 0.59 -15.13 -24.96
CA ASP A 232 1.56 -16.24 -24.86
C ASP A 232 2.63 -15.99 -23.79
N LYS A 233 2.83 -14.73 -23.41
CA LYS A 233 3.77 -14.24 -22.41
C LYS A 233 3.20 -13.01 -21.67
N GLY A 234 3.88 -12.60 -20.63
CA GLY A 234 3.53 -11.44 -19.83
C GLY A 234 2.59 -11.75 -18.66
N THR A 235 2.50 -10.76 -17.77
CA THR A 235 1.53 -10.75 -16.67
C THR A 235 0.62 -9.53 -16.85
N PRO A 236 -0.71 -9.67 -16.71
CA PRO A 236 -1.62 -8.56 -16.97
C PRO A 236 -1.32 -7.38 -16.03
N GLN A 237 -0.93 -6.23 -16.59
CA GLN A 237 -0.73 -5.00 -15.82
C GLN A 237 -2.08 -4.53 -15.25
N GLY A 238 -2.28 -4.72 -13.93
CA GLY A 238 -3.56 -4.46 -13.23
C GLY A 238 -4.20 -5.72 -12.63
N GLY A 239 -3.66 -6.91 -12.90
CA GLY A 239 -3.99 -8.12 -12.15
C GLY A 239 -3.49 -8.03 -10.70
N ILE A 240 -4.29 -8.50 -9.75
CA ILE A 240 -3.97 -8.44 -8.31
C ILE A 240 -2.75 -9.29 -7.95
N ILE A 241 -2.60 -10.44 -8.58
CA ILE A 241 -1.48 -11.35 -8.34
C ILE A 241 -0.19 -10.93 -9.07
N SER A 242 -0.30 -10.11 -10.13
CA SER A 242 0.83 -9.78 -11.02
C SER A 242 2.06 -9.19 -10.31
N PRO A 243 1.93 -8.31 -9.29
CA PRO A 243 3.08 -7.80 -8.55
C PRO A 243 3.86 -8.89 -7.79
N LEU A 244 3.16 -9.87 -7.21
CA LEU A 244 3.78 -11.00 -6.52
C LEU A 244 4.51 -11.90 -7.52
N LEU A 245 3.87 -12.24 -8.66
CA LEU A 245 4.49 -13.02 -9.73
C LEU A 245 5.74 -12.33 -10.31
N ALA A 246 5.69 -11.00 -10.46
CA ALA A 246 6.83 -10.19 -10.87
C ALA A 246 8.02 -10.31 -9.88
N ASN A 247 7.73 -10.30 -8.58
CA ASN A 247 8.76 -10.51 -7.56
C ASN A 247 9.32 -11.92 -7.57
N ILE A 248 8.51 -12.95 -7.84
CA ILE A 248 8.98 -14.35 -8.00
C ILE A 248 9.98 -14.43 -9.17
N VAL A 249 9.66 -13.84 -10.33
CA VAL A 249 10.54 -13.83 -11.49
C VAL A 249 11.89 -13.20 -11.17
N LEU A 250 11.89 -12.03 -10.54
CA LEU A 250 13.11 -11.27 -10.29
C LEU A 250 13.86 -11.70 -9.03
N ASN A 251 13.26 -12.52 -8.16
CA ASN A 251 13.96 -13.08 -7.00
C ASN A 251 15.15 -13.97 -7.41
N GLU A 252 15.04 -14.65 -8.55
CA GLU A 252 16.16 -15.45 -9.08
C GLU A 252 17.37 -14.56 -9.44
N LEU A 253 17.12 -13.36 -9.99
CA LEU A 253 18.15 -12.35 -10.23
C LEU A 253 18.76 -11.85 -8.92
N ASP A 254 17.91 -11.50 -7.93
CA ASP A 254 18.38 -11.03 -6.63
C ASP A 254 19.31 -12.06 -5.98
N LYS A 255 18.89 -13.31 -5.92
CA LYS A 255 19.68 -14.42 -5.33
C LYS A 255 20.98 -14.67 -6.11
N TRP A 256 20.94 -14.58 -7.43
CA TRP A 256 22.15 -14.74 -8.24
C TRP A 256 23.14 -13.61 -7.99
N VAL A 257 22.71 -12.33 -7.97
CA VAL A 257 23.61 -11.21 -7.66
C VAL A 257 24.20 -11.34 -6.25
N GLU A 258 23.38 -11.74 -5.27
CA GLU A 258 23.85 -11.97 -3.91
C GLU A 258 24.89 -13.10 -3.81
N SER A 259 24.73 -14.16 -4.59
CA SER A 259 25.67 -15.30 -4.62
C SER A 259 27.05 -14.92 -5.19
N GLN A 260 27.12 -13.88 -6.03
CA GLN A 260 28.38 -13.42 -6.62
C GLN A 260 29.29 -12.68 -5.62
N TRP A 261 28.72 -12.13 -4.53
CA TRP A 261 29.48 -11.38 -3.53
C TRP A 261 28.98 -11.57 -2.10
N GLN A 262 27.75 -11.16 -1.78
CA GLN A 262 27.25 -11.10 -0.40
C GLN A 262 27.14 -12.48 0.27
N ASN A 263 26.74 -13.48 -0.49
CA ASN A 263 26.53 -14.86 -0.07
C ASN A 263 27.49 -15.83 -0.78
N HIS A 264 28.62 -15.32 -1.27
CA HIS A 264 29.65 -16.16 -1.88
C HIS A 264 30.24 -17.13 -0.84
N PRO A 265 30.58 -18.38 -1.18
CA PRO A 265 31.13 -19.39 -0.23
C PRO A 265 32.30 -18.86 0.60
N LEU A 266 33.21 -18.11 -0.01
CA LEU A 266 34.36 -17.48 0.68
C LEU A 266 33.98 -16.55 1.82
N VAL A 267 32.74 -16.05 1.86
CA VAL A 267 32.27 -15.23 3.00
C VAL A 267 32.18 -16.06 4.27
N LYS A 268 31.75 -17.33 4.15
CA LYS A 268 31.72 -18.25 5.29
C LYS A 268 33.14 -18.67 5.70
N GLU A 269 34.01 -18.92 4.73
CA GLU A 269 35.41 -19.33 4.97
C GLU A 269 36.24 -18.25 5.66
N TYR A 270 36.12 -17.00 5.20
CA TYR A 270 36.93 -15.88 5.71
C TYR A 270 36.25 -15.05 6.80
N GLY A 271 34.96 -15.27 7.04
CA GLY A 271 34.21 -14.64 8.13
C GLY A 271 34.51 -15.33 9.47
N TYR A 272 34.08 -14.72 10.54
CA TYR A 272 34.22 -15.29 11.88
C TYR A 272 33.09 -14.85 12.79
N GLU A 273 32.82 -15.66 13.80
CA GLU A 273 31.88 -15.30 14.84
C GLU A 273 32.49 -14.28 15.81
N ARG A 274 31.75 -13.24 16.09
CA ARG A 274 32.11 -12.17 17.01
C ARG A 274 31.05 -12.04 18.10
N LYS A 275 31.48 -12.12 19.33
CA LYS A 275 30.60 -11.83 20.48
C LYS A 275 30.49 -10.32 20.66
N ILE A 276 29.28 -9.78 20.61
CA ILE A 276 28.98 -8.38 20.88
C ILE A 276 27.96 -8.35 22.01
N ARG A 277 28.38 -7.91 23.19
CA ARG A 277 27.56 -8.00 24.43
C ARG A 277 27.08 -9.43 24.67
N ASN A 278 25.76 -9.67 24.68
CA ASN A 278 25.15 -10.98 24.93
C ASN A 278 24.75 -11.75 23.66
N SER A 279 25.13 -11.27 22.48
CA SER A 279 24.80 -11.93 21.20
C SER A 279 26.06 -12.30 20.43
N ILE A 280 26.00 -13.45 19.74
CA ILE A 280 27.02 -13.89 18.78
C ILE A 280 26.55 -13.43 17.41
N THR A 281 27.38 -12.67 16.71
CA THR A 281 27.10 -12.19 15.35
C THR A 281 28.23 -12.63 14.41
N PHE A 282 27.86 -13.05 13.18
CA PHE A 282 28.83 -13.42 12.16
C PHE A 282 29.40 -12.16 11.47
N ASP A 283 30.68 -11.85 11.69
CA ASP A 283 31.34 -10.67 11.11
C ASP A 283 31.92 -11.02 9.72
N ARG A 284 31.34 -10.39 8.70
CA ARG A 284 31.71 -10.53 7.29
C ARG A 284 32.78 -9.53 6.84
N SER A 285 33.17 -8.58 7.67
CA SER A 285 34.03 -7.44 7.26
C SER A 285 35.39 -7.90 6.77
N LYS A 286 36.05 -8.83 7.50
CA LYS A 286 37.35 -9.38 7.10
C LYS A 286 37.24 -10.22 5.81
N ALA A 287 36.14 -10.97 5.64
CA ALA A 287 35.90 -11.73 4.43
C ALA A 287 35.87 -10.81 3.19
N PHE A 288 35.08 -9.75 3.23
CA PHE A 288 35.01 -8.79 2.13
C PHE A 288 36.37 -8.09 1.85
N LEU A 289 37.18 -7.82 2.88
CA LEU A 289 38.52 -7.28 2.68
C LEU A 289 39.45 -8.27 1.94
N LYS A 290 39.42 -9.57 2.29
CA LYS A 290 40.16 -10.61 1.60
C LYS A 290 39.65 -10.81 0.16
N MET A 291 38.34 -10.90 -0.02
CA MET A 291 37.70 -11.08 -1.33
C MET A 291 38.01 -9.94 -2.31
N ARG A 292 38.17 -8.70 -1.85
CA ARG A 292 38.61 -7.56 -2.71
C ARG A 292 39.99 -7.73 -3.31
N LYS A 293 40.84 -8.63 -2.76
CA LYS A 293 42.16 -8.94 -3.28
C LYS A 293 42.11 -10.06 -4.33
N THR A 294 40.95 -10.65 -4.54
CA THR A 294 40.74 -11.71 -5.58
C THR A 294 40.19 -11.07 -6.86
N GLY A 295 40.02 -11.85 -7.90
CA GLY A 295 39.37 -11.44 -9.16
C GLY A 295 37.86 -11.34 -9.11
N LEU A 296 37.23 -11.49 -7.93
CA LEU A 296 35.77 -11.40 -7.74
C LEU A 296 35.26 -9.96 -7.89
N LYS A 297 34.09 -9.82 -8.49
CA LYS A 297 33.41 -8.53 -8.71
C LYS A 297 32.62 -8.13 -7.48
N GLU A 298 32.98 -7.02 -6.83
CA GLU A 298 32.20 -6.48 -5.71
C GLU A 298 30.91 -5.84 -6.25
N MET A 299 29.76 -6.49 -6.05
CA MET A 299 28.47 -6.01 -6.49
C MET A 299 27.38 -6.19 -5.44
N TYR A 300 26.46 -5.21 -5.38
CA TYR A 300 25.29 -5.20 -4.47
C TYR A 300 24.07 -4.70 -5.22
N ILE A 301 22.92 -5.32 -5.01
CA ILE A 301 21.66 -4.93 -5.63
C ILE A 301 20.73 -4.21 -4.65
N VAL A 302 19.98 -3.22 -5.15
CA VAL A 302 18.79 -2.64 -4.51
C VAL A 302 17.70 -2.61 -5.56
N ARG A 303 16.60 -3.32 -5.30
CA ARG A 303 15.50 -3.48 -6.25
C ARG A 303 14.16 -2.99 -5.68
N TYR A 304 13.42 -2.26 -6.49
CA TYR A 304 12.03 -1.87 -6.23
C TYR A 304 11.17 -2.27 -7.43
N ALA A 305 10.49 -3.41 -7.36
CA ALA A 305 9.80 -4.04 -8.48
C ALA A 305 10.78 -4.34 -9.65
N ASP A 306 10.53 -3.79 -10.84
CA ASP A 306 11.39 -3.89 -12.03
C ASP A 306 12.49 -2.82 -12.10
N ASP A 307 12.42 -1.79 -11.25
CA ASP A 307 13.44 -0.73 -11.15
C ASP A 307 14.53 -1.13 -10.15
N PHE A 308 15.74 -1.41 -10.64
CA PHE A 308 16.83 -1.82 -9.78
C PHE A 308 18.17 -1.16 -10.13
N ARG A 309 19.04 -1.11 -9.11
CA ARG A 309 20.38 -0.54 -9.20
C ARG A 309 21.38 -1.55 -8.68
N ILE A 310 22.53 -1.66 -9.37
CA ILE A 310 23.67 -2.43 -8.89
C ILE A 310 24.81 -1.47 -8.57
N PHE A 311 25.41 -1.66 -7.41
CA PHE A 311 26.44 -0.79 -6.87
C PHE A 311 27.79 -1.50 -6.88
N CYS A 312 28.79 -0.86 -7.47
CA CYS A 312 30.15 -1.35 -7.60
C CYS A 312 31.15 -0.32 -7.05
N ARG A 313 32.35 -0.78 -6.69
CA ARG A 313 33.39 0.07 -6.12
C ARG A 313 34.17 0.84 -7.18
N ASN A 314 34.53 0.18 -8.25
CA ASN A 314 35.34 0.73 -9.34
C ASN A 314 34.63 0.60 -10.70
N LYS A 315 35.21 1.22 -11.73
CA LYS A 315 34.64 1.27 -13.07
C LYS A 315 34.73 -0.09 -13.78
N GLU A 316 35.81 -0.80 -13.58
CA GLU A 316 36.08 -2.09 -14.22
C GLU A 316 35.05 -3.12 -13.74
N ASP A 317 34.87 -3.27 -12.41
CA ASP A 317 33.85 -4.14 -11.85
C ASP A 317 32.44 -3.77 -12.35
N ALA A 318 32.14 -2.47 -12.50
CA ALA A 318 30.85 -2.04 -13.00
C ALA A 318 30.64 -2.42 -14.48
N LEU A 319 31.67 -2.35 -15.33
CA LEU A 319 31.59 -2.81 -16.72
C LEU A 319 31.37 -4.31 -16.81
N ARG A 320 32.22 -5.09 -16.14
CA ARG A 320 32.12 -6.57 -16.10
C ARG A 320 30.77 -7.03 -15.51
N THR A 321 30.29 -6.33 -14.48
CA THR A 321 28.99 -6.61 -13.85
C THR A 321 27.83 -6.29 -14.80
N LYS A 322 27.87 -5.15 -15.49
CA LYS A 322 26.83 -4.79 -16.48
C LYS A 322 26.69 -5.86 -17.55
N GLU A 323 27.79 -6.32 -18.13
CA GLU A 323 27.81 -7.37 -19.15
C GLU A 323 27.24 -8.68 -18.60
N ALA A 324 27.75 -9.15 -17.44
CA ALA A 324 27.32 -10.41 -16.82
C ALA A 324 25.82 -10.40 -16.47
N VAL A 325 25.31 -9.31 -15.88
CA VAL A 325 23.89 -9.17 -15.52
C VAL A 325 23.01 -9.08 -16.76
N THR A 326 23.45 -8.38 -17.81
CA THR A 326 22.72 -8.30 -19.08
C THR A 326 22.59 -9.67 -19.72
N ALA A 327 23.71 -10.42 -19.85
CA ALA A 327 23.72 -11.78 -20.39
C ALA A 327 22.80 -12.69 -19.54
N TRP A 328 22.93 -12.64 -18.22
CA TRP A 328 22.14 -13.46 -17.32
C TRP A 328 20.61 -13.18 -17.45
N ILE A 329 20.19 -11.92 -17.53
CA ILE A 329 18.78 -11.55 -17.73
C ILE A 329 18.27 -12.08 -19.07
N THR A 330 19.07 -11.94 -20.13
CA THR A 330 18.69 -12.36 -21.48
C THR A 330 18.61 -13.89 -21.59
N GLU A 331 19.60 -14.59 -21.13
CA GLU A 331 19.70 -16.07 -21.26
C GLU A 331 18.81 -16.78 -20.25
N ARG A 332 18.87 -16.36 -18.98
CA ARG A 332 18.20 -17.06 -17.89
C ARG A 332 16.74 -16.67 -17.71
N LEU A 333 16.42 -15.37 -17.75
CA LEU A 333 15.04 -14.89 -17.62
C LEU A 333 14.32 -14.74 -18.96
N ARG A 334 15.06 -14.76 -20.09
CA ARG A 334 14.52 -14.50 -21.43
C ARG A 334 13.85 -13.13 -21.52
N LEU A 335 14.47 -12.12 -20.89
CA LEU A 335 14.02 -10.74 -20.87
C LEU A 335 15.06 -9.85 -21.56
N GLU A 336 14.60 -8.80 -22.22
CA GLU A 336 15.46 -7.86 -22.92
C GLU A 336 15.79 -6.66 -22.01
N VAL A 337 17.09 -6.34 -21.88
CA VAL A 337 17.56 -5.13 -21.20
C VAL A 337 17.55 -3.97 -22.20
N SER A 338 17.03 -2.79 -21.80
CA SER A 338 17.04 -1.58 -22.64
C SER A 338 18.45 -0.99 -22.72
N PRO A 339 19.16 -1.07 -23.87
CA PRO A 339 20.54 -0.54 -23.99
C PRO A 339 20.60 0.98 -23.78
N GLU A 340 19.57 1.70 -24.26
CA GLU A 340 19.49 3.16 -24.20
C GLU A 340 19.35 3.71 -22.77
N LYS A 341 18.70 2.94 -21.89
CA LYS A 341 18.44 3.34 -20.51
C LYS A 341 19.38 2.69 -19.51
N THR A 342 20.06 1.60 -19.89
CA THR A 342 20.99 0.89 -19.03
C THR A 342 22.38 1.52 -19.12
N ARG A 343 22.78 2.21 -18.03
CA ARG A 343 24.01 2.99 -18.02
C ARG A 343 24.77 2.85 -16.69
N ILE A 344 26.09 3.09 -16.75
CA ILE A 344 26.95 3.18 -15.58
C ILE A 344 27.14 4.65 -15.21
N VAL A 345 26.84 4.99 -13.96
CA VAL A 345 26.95 6.36 -13.44
C VAL A 345 27.99 6.41 -12.35
N ASN A 346 29.02 7.26 -12.49
CA ASN A 346 29.91 7.61 -11.38
C ASN A 346 29.24 8.74 -10.58
N VAL A 347 28.71 8.39 -9.40
CA VAL A 347 27.95 9.32 -8.54
C VAL A 347 28.82 10.39 -7.86
N ARG A 348 30.14 10.35 -7.98
CA ARG A 348 31.04 11.46 -7.61
C ARG A 348 30.94 12.60 -8.62
N LYS A 349 30.64 12.28 -9.89
CA LYS A 349 30.62 13.25 -10.99
C LYS A 349 29.21 13.64 -11.44
N ARG A 350 28.28 12.66 -11.52
CA ARG A 350 26.91 12.82 -12.05
C ARG A 350 25.88 12.28 -11.06
N TYR A 351 24.64 12.71 -11.22
CA TYR A 351 23.50 12.14 -10.49
C TYR A 351 23.05 10.80 -11.09
N SER A 352 22.77 9.83 -10.24
CA SER A 352 21.99 8.64 -10.55
C SER A 352 20.54 8.87 -10.14
N GLU A 353 19.58 8.45 -10.95
CA GLU A 353 18.16 8.58 -10.66
C GLU A 353 17.59 7.26 -10.15
N PHE A 354 16.86 7.28 -9.04
CA PHE A 354 16.18 6.12 -8.47
C PHE A 354 14.93 6.53 -7.71
N LEU A 355 13.79 5.93 -8.02
CA LEU A 355 12.49 6.16 -7.35
C LEU A 355 12.07 7.64 -7.26
N GLY A 356 12.37 8.42 -8.29
CA GLY A 356 12.03 9.85 -8.35
C GLY A 356 13.03 10.77 -7.64
N PHE A 357 14.12 10.22 -7.09
CA PHE A 357 15.24 10.96 -6.51
C PHE A 357 16.42 10.96 -7.46
N LYS A 358 17.13 12.09 -7.58
CA LYS A 358 18.48 12.15 -8.16
C LYS A 358 19.49 12.23 -7.04
N ILE A 359 20.47 11.32 -7.07
CA ILE A 359 21.38 11.05 -5.96
C ILE A 359 22.81 11.10 -6.45
N ARG A 360 23.66 11.82 -5.73
CA ARG A 360 25.12 11.81 -5.91
C ARG A 360 25.83 11.84 -4.55
N VAL A 361 27.15 11.69 -4.55
CA VAL A 361 27.98 11.90 -3.35
C VAL A 361 28.88 13.12 -3.53
N ARG A 362 29.12 13.81 -2.42
CA ARG A 362 30.04 14.94 -2.32
C ARG A 362 31.08 14.68 -1.24
N PRO A 363 32.33 15.11 -1.44
CA PRO A 363 33.32 15.03 -0.39
C PRO A 363 32.95 15.97 0.77
N LYS A 364 33.14 15.50 1.99
CA LYS A 364 33.02 16.29 3.22
C LYS A 364 34.10 15.81 4.19
N SER A 365 35.17 16.61 4.36
CA SER A 365 36.35 16.17 5.08
C SER A 365 36.87 14.82 4.53
N ARG A 366 37.10 13.84 5.38
CA ARG A 366 37.58 12.48 5.00
C ARG A 366 36.52 11.51 4.51
N LYS A 367 35.28 11.95 4.33
CA LYS A 367 34.12 11.09 3.99
C LYS A 367 33.40 11.63 2.77
N TYR A 368 32.61 10.75 2.16
CA TYR A 368 31.60 11.13 1.18
C TYR A 368 30.23 11.17 1.85
N ILE A 369 29.45 12.20 1.56
CA ILE A 369 28.07 12.35 2.01
C ILE A 369 27.14 12.33 0.80
N VAL A 370 25.97 11.73 0.98
CA VAL A 370 24.91 11.74 -0.04
C VAL A 370 24.31 13.14 -0.15
N GLN A 371 24.20 13.60 -1.39
CA GLN A 371 23.39 14.75 -1.78
C GLN A 371 22.29 14.26 -2.70
N SER A 372 21.04 14.50 -2.33
CA SER A 372 19.89 14.08 -3.13
C SER A 372 18.85 15.18 -3.27
N HIS A 373 18.18 15.16 -4.41
CA HIS A 373 17.11 16.08 -4.82
C HIS A 373 15.93 15.29 -5.39
N ILE A 374 14.81 15.92 -5.61
CA ILE A 374 13.77 15.42 -6.51
C ILE A 374 14.36 15.37 -7.93
N CYS A 375 14.14 14.32 -8.71
CA CYS A 375 14.60 14.27 -10.09
C CYS A 375 13.88 15.34 -10.93
N ASP A 376 14.57 15.92 -11.93
CA ASP A 376 14.12 17.14 -12.60
C ASP A 376 12.75 16.97 -13.27
N LYS A 377 12.51 15.84 -13.94
CA LYS A 377 11.21 15.52 -14.56
C LYS A 377 10.07 15.47 -13.55
N LYS A 378 10.31 14.91 -12.37
CA LYS A 378 9.30 14.79 -11.31
C LYS A 378 9.05 16.14 -10.66
N LEU A 379 10.11 16.91 -10.38
CA LEU A 379 10.03 18.25 -9.82
C LEU A 379 9.16 19.16 -10.72
N GLU A 380 9.40 19.11 -12.02
CA GLU A 380 8.62 19.89 -13.00
C GLU A 380 7.16 19.43 -13.05
N LEU A 381 6.90 18.13 -13.05
CA LEU A 381 5.55 17.60 -13.06
C LEU A 381 4.75 18.02 -11.81
N GLU A 382 5.35 17.90 -10.63
CA GLU A 382 4.67 18.28 -9.37
C GLU A 382 4.50 19.81 -9.28
N ARG A 383 5.44 20.58 -9.83
CA ARG A 383 5.32 22.03 -9.96
C ARG A 383 4.11 22.41 -10.84
N GLN A 384 3.98 21.80 -12.01
CA GLN A 384 2.87 22.06 -12.94
C GLN A 384 1.52 21.72 -12.31
N LYS A 385 1.41 20.57 -11.65
CA LYS A 385 0.20 20.18 -10.94
C LYS A 385 -0.22 21.18 -9.86
N LEU A 386 0.72 21.63 -9.04
CA LEU A 386 0.44 22.59 -7.97
C LEU A 386 0.10 23.99 -8.52
N VAL A 387 0.75 24.42 -9.60
CA VAL A 387 0.42 25.68 -10.30
C VAL A 387 -0.99 25.61 -10.88
N GLU A 388 -1.35 24.50 -11.51
CA GLU A 388 -2.69 24.32 -12.05
C GLU A 388 -3.76 24.28 -10.95
N GLN A 389 -3.47 23.61 -9.83
CA GLN A 389 -4.36 23.60 -8.67
C GLN A 389 -4.48 25.00 -8.03
N ALA A 390 -3.40 25.79 -8.01
CA ALA A 390 -3.44 27.17 -7.53
C ALA A 390 -4.36 28.06 -8.38
N LYS A 391 -4.36 27.89 -9.72
CA LYS A 391 -5.32 28.57 -10.60
C LYS A 391 -6.76 28.20 -10.28
N ARG A 392 -7.03 26.92 -9.96
CA ARG A 392 -8.37 26.44 -9.58
C ARG A 392 -8.87 27.01 -8.25
N ILE A 393 -7.99 27.40 -7.33
CA ILE A 393 -8.39 28.10 -6.11
C ILE A 393 -9.04 29.45 -6.43
N ALA A 394 -8.48 30.21 -7.38
CA ALA A 394 -9.05 31.49 -7.82
C ALA A 394 -10.28 31.29 -8.74
N ARG A 395 -10.24 30.26 -9.60
CA ARG A 395 -11.35 29.91 -10.49
C ARG A 395 -11.71 28.43 -10.33
N PRO A 396 -12.59 28.08 -9.37
CA PRO A 396 -12.95 26.72 -9.09
C PRO A 396 -13.57 26.00 -10.29
N SER A 397 -13.39 24.68 -10.35
CA SER A 397 -14.08 23.83 -11.33
C SER A 397 -15.58 23.86 -11.08
N GLU A 398 -16.37 23.61 -12.13
CA GLU A 398 -17.84 23.56 -12.03
C GLU A 398 -18.33 22.69 -10.88
N GLY A 399 -19.26 23.20 -10.08
CA GLY A 399 -19.80 22.52 -8.90
C GLY A 399 -18.91 22.48 -7.66
N LYS A 400 -17.72 23.13 -7.68
CA LYS A 400 -16.80 23.19 -6.54
C LYS A 400 -16.68 24.60 -5.97
N ARG A 401 -16.40 24.67 -4.66
CA ARG A 401 -16.11 25.91 -3.96
C ARG A 401 -14.60 26.12 -3.84
N PRO A 402 -14.12 27.35 -3.69
CA PRO A 402 -12.69 27.62 -3.42
C PRO A 402 -12.14 26.82 -2.25
N LEU A 403 -12.92 26.61 -1.21
CA LEU A 403 -12.56 25.79 -0.04
C LEU A 403 -12.20 24.33 -0.42
N ASP A 404 -12.95 23.74 -1.34
CA ASP A 404 -12.72 22.36 -1.77
C ASP A 404 -11.42 22.23 -2.60
N GLU A 405 -11.12 23.27 -3.40
CA GLU A 405 -9.88 23.34 -4.17
C GLU A 405 -8.65 23.63 -3.27
N ILE A 406 -8.79 24.40 -2.18
CA ILE A 406 -7.74 24.58 -1.16
C ILE A 406 -7.45 23.25 -0.45
N ARG A 407 -8.48 22.51 -0.06
CA ARG A 407 -8.30 21.19 0.57
C ARG A 407 -7.58 20.22 -0.35
N LEU A 408 -7.91 20.22 -1.65
CA LEU A 408 -7.21 19.41 -2.64
C LEU A 408 -5.74 19.84 -2.79
N TYR A 409 -5.47 21.15 -2.89
CA TYR A 409 -4.12 21.70 -2.89
C TYR A 409 -3.31 21.24 -1.67
N ASN A 410 -3.87 21.37 -0.48
CA ASN A 410 -3.26 20.95 0.77
C ASN A 410 -2.93 19.45 0.78
N SER A 411 -3.83 18.61 0.29
CA SER A 411 -3.59 17.17 0.13
C SER A 411 -2.44 16.86 -0.82
N MET A 412 -2.34 17.61 -1.92
CA MET A 412 -1.21 17.48 -2.87
C MET A 412 0.12 17.91 -2.23
N VAL A 413 0.14 19.02 -1.48
CA VAL A 413 1.33 19.47 -0.74
C VAL A 413 1.78 18.41 0.25
N LEU A 414 0.86 17.84 1.04
CA LEU A 414 1.18 16.77 1.98
C LEU A 414 1.72 15.53 1.28
N GLY A 415 1.14 15.15 0.17
CA GLY A 415 1.62 14.01 -0.64
C GLY A 415 3.05 14.19 -1.13
N ILE A 416 3.37 15.37 -1.68
CA ILE A 416 4.72 15.70 -2.14
C ILE A 416 5.71 15.73 -0.96
N GLN A 417 5.36 16.42 0.11
CA GLN A 417 6.21 16.52 1.29
C GLN A 417 6.48 15.16 1.91
N ASN A 418 5.46 14.32 2.12
CA ASN A 418 5.60 13.00 2.74
C ASN A 418 6.46 12.04 1.89
N TYR A 419 6.35 12.11 0.56
CA TYR A 419 7.15 11.26 -0.31
C TYR A 419 8.60 11.73 -0.44
N PHE A 420 8.82 13.04 -0.68
CA PHE A 420 10.13 13.56 -1.02
C PHE A 420 10.94 14.09 0.17
N GLN A 421 10.41 14.08 1.40
CA GLN A 421 11.17 14.48 2.60
C GLN A 421 12.47 13.69 2.81
N LEU A 422 12.63 12.56 2.14
CA LEU A 422 13.84 11.73 2.18
C LEU A 422 15.02 12.35 1.43
N ALA A 423 14.78 13.32 0.53
CA ALA A 423 15.83 14.01 -0.20
C ALA A 423 16.58 14.99 0.71
N THR A 424 17.92 14.91 0.74
CA THR A 424 18.74 15.75 1.61
C THR A 424 18.63 17.25 1.32
N CYS A 425 18.30 17.63 0.08
CA CYS A 425 18.14 19.01 -0.38
C CYS A 425 16.68 19.40 -0.67
N ILE A 426 15.71 18.72 -0.06
CA ILE A 426 14.27 18.89 -0.34
C ILE A 426 13.80 20.35 -0.16
N SER A 427 14.30 21.05 0.85
CA SER A 427 13.93 22.46 1.09
C SER A 427 14.28 23.38 -0.08
N ILE A 428 15.39 23.11 -0.78
CA ILE A 428 15.81 23.87 -1.97
C ILE A 428 14.83 23.63 -3.11
N ASP A 429 14.46 22.36 -3.34
CA ASP A 429 13.55 21.97 -4.42
C ASP A 429 12.14 22.52 -4.18
N CYS A 430 11.63 22.39 -2.97
CA CYS A 430 10.31 22.89 -2.60
C CYS A 430 10.23 24.44 -2.62
N ARG A 431 11.31 25.16 -2.33
CA ARG A 431 11.35 26.62 -2.48
C ARG A 431 11.15 27.08 -3.92
N LYS A 432 11.69 26.34 -4.90
CA LYS A 432 11.48 26.64 -6.33
C LYS A 432 10.01 26.52 -6.70
N ILE A 433 9.34 25.45 -6.27
CA ILE A 433 7.90 25.25 -6.49
C ILE A 433 7.10 26.35 -5.78
N HIS A 434 7.40 26.60 -4.50
CA HIS A 434 6.67 27.57 -3.66
C HIS A 434 6.63 28.96 -4.29
N ARG A 435 7.79 29.47 -4.76
CA ARG A 435 7.88 30.80 -5.38
C ARG A 435 6.89 30.94 -6.53
N GLN A 436 6.86 29.98 -7.44
CA GLN A 436 6.00 30.03 -8.63
C GLN A 436 4.52 29.87 -8.28
N VAL A 437 4.20 28.93 -7.40
CA VAL A 437 2.82 28.70 -6.95
C VAL A 437 2.25 29.94 -6.28
N MET A 438 3.00 30.58 -5.38
CA MET A 438 2.56 31.79 -4.69
C MET A 438 2.40 32.98 -5.63
N THR A 439 3.31 33.16 -6.59
CA THR A 439 3.17 34.21 -7.61
C THR A 439 1.89 34.02 -8.43
N VAL A 440 1.64 32.79 -8.93
CA VAL A 440 0.44 32.49 -9.73
C VAL A 440 -0.82 32.68 -8.88
N LEU A 441 -0.84 32.19 -7.65
CA LEU A 441 -2.00 32.29 -6.77
C LEU A 441 -2.33 33.75 -6.44
N THR A 442 -1.31 34.56 -6.06
CA THR A 442 -1.49 36.00 -5.78
C THR A 442 -2.07 36.76 -6.97
N ASN A 443 -1.47 36.56 -8.16
CA ASN A 443 -1.92 37.23 -9.37
C ASN A 443 -3.35 36.84 -9.73
N ARG A 444 -3.68 35.56 -9.70
CA ARG A 444 -5.01 35.05 -10.07
C ARG A 444 -6.09 35.50 -9.09
N LEU A 445 -5.83 35.44 -7.79
CA LEU A 445 -6.78 35.93 -6.80
C LEU A 445 -7.11 37.43 -7.01
N ASN A 446 -6.08 38.26 -7.23
CA ASN A 446 -6.29 39.68 -7.47
C ASN A 446 -7.08 39.97 -8.74
N THR A 447 -6.80 39.25 -9.84
CA THR A 447 -7.42 39.54 -11.15
C THR A 447 -8.80 38.90 -11.31
N GLU A 448 -9.04 37.74 -10.74
CA GLU A 448 -10.27 36.96 -11.01
C GLU A 448 -11.33 37.13 -9.90
N THR A 449 -10.93 37.36 -8.66
CA THR A 449 -11.87 37.41 -7.51
C THR A 449 -11.79 38.69 -6.67
N GLY A 450 -10.79 39.53 -6.86
CA GLY A 450 -10.49 40.65 -5.96
C GLY A 450 -10.00 40.23 -4.56
N CYS A 451 -9.88 38.92 -4.31
CA CYS A 451 -9.39 38.39 -3.04
C CYS A 451 -7.87 38.54 -2.92
N ARG A 452 -7.40 38.55 -1.67
CA ARG A 452 -5.97 38.66 -1.36
C ARG A 452 -5.49 37.50 -0.48
N LEU A 453 -4.21 37.21 -0.53
CA LEU A 453 -3.56 36.34 0.41
C LEU A 453 -3.24 37.09 1.69
N VAL A 454 -3.80 36.65 2.81
CA VAL A 454 -3.61 37.21 4.15
C VAL A 454 -2.85 36.27 5.06
N ARG A 455 -2.27 36.80 6.15
CA ARG A 455 -1.55 35.99 7.16
C ARG A 455 -2.50 35.48 8.25
N GLU A 456 -3.53 36.21 8.52
CA GLU A 456 -4.52 35.92 9.54
C GLU A 456 -5.73 35.22 8.90
N GLY A 457 -6.30 34.26 9.61
CA GLY A 457 -7.46 33.48 9.17
C GLY A 457 -7.98 32.58 10.26
N GLY A 458 -8.76 31.58 9.91
CA GLY A 458 -9.38 30.65 10.86
C GLY A 458 -8.38 29.87 11.72
N ALA A 459 -8.88 29.36 12.84
CA ALA A 459 -8.08 28.55 13.77
C ALA A 459 -7.61 27.25 13.11
N MET A 460 -6.31 26.98 13.18
CA MET A 460 -5.73 25.72 12.74
C MET A 460 -6.12 24.57 13.67
N THR A 461 -6.35 23.39 13.10
CA THR A 461 -6.49 22.14 13.84
C THR A 461 -5.20 21.79 14.59
N GLU A 462 -5.27 20.93 15.61
CA GLU A 462 -4.06 20.53 16.35
C GLU A 462 -2.97 19.90 15.46
N SER A 463 -3.33 19.07 14.49
CA SER A 463 -2.37 18.50 13.55
C SER A 463 -1.76 19.53 12.60
N GLU A 464 -2.51 20.57 12.22
CA GLU A 464 -1.99 21.70 11.44
C GLU A 464 -1.05 22.57 12.26
N LYS A 465 -1.38 22.85 13.53
CA LYS A 465 -0.52 23.58 14.48
C LYS A 465 0.78 22.85 14.71
N GLU A 466 0.73 21.53 14.95
CA GLU A 466 1.92 20.70 15.14
C GLU A 466 2.85 20.77 13.91
N ARG A 467 2.29 20.66 12.71
CA ARG A 467 3.08 20.60 11.47
C ARG A 467 3.51 21.98 10.97
N PHE A 468 2.64 22.97 10.98
CA PHE A 468 2.82 24.25 10.31
C PHE A 468 2.75 25.47 11.24
N GLY A 469 2.38 25.32 12.52
CA GLY A 469 2.12 26.43 13.44
C GLY A 469 3.31 27.37 13.66
N LYS A 470 4.54 26.90 13.44
CA LYS A 470 5.76 27.73 13.50
C LYS A 470 6.16 28.33 12.14
N SER A 471 5.33 28.21 11.11
CA SER A 471 5.65 28.65 9.76
C SER A 471 5.16 30.08 9.49
N ALA A 472 6.05 31.01 9.24
CA ALA A 472 5.71 32.34 8.75
C ALA A 472 5.18 32.35 7.28
N MET A 473 5.17 31.18 6.61
CA MET A 473 4.76 31.05 5.19
C MET A 473 3.30 30.69 5.02
N ILE A 474 2.54 30.40 6.09
CA ILE A 474 1.11 30.12 6.01
C ILE A 474 0.38 31.34 5.48
N ARG A 475 -0.59 31.09 4.61
CA ARG A 475 -1.48 32.11 4.03
C ARG A 475 -2.90 31.59 4.03
N TYR A 476 -3.83 32.51 4.00
CA TYR A 476 -5.26 32.29 3.81
C TYR A 476 -5.74 33.12 2.63
N VAL A 477 -6.80 32.69 1.99
CA VAL A 477 -7.54 33.54 1.05
C VAL A 477 -8.51 34.38 1.90
N SER A 478 -8.57 35.69 1.65
CA SER A 478 -9.49 36.58 2.39
C SER A 478 -10.92 36.03 2.33
N GLY A 479 -11.56 35.91 3.50
CA GLY A 479 -12.90 35.33 3.65
C GLY A 479 -12.97 33.80 3.68
N ILE A 480 -11.84 33.10 3.71
CA ILE A 480 -11.80 31.63 3.83
C ILE A 480 -10.91 31.23 5.02
N ASP A 481 -11.48 30.51 5.97
CA ASP A 481 -10.79 30.11 7.20
C ASP A 481 -9.78 28.96 7.05
N GLN A 482 -9.76 28.28 5.90
CA GLN A 482 -8.84 27.17 5.65
C GLN A 482 -7.44 27.67 5.28
N PRO A 483 -6.38 27.26 6.01
CA PRO A 483 -5.01 27.62 5.67
C PRO A 483 -4.53 26.98 4.36
N ILE A 484 -3.70 27.69 3.60
CA ILE A 484 -2.96 27.16 2.45
C ILE A 484 -1.60 26.66 2.96
N TYR A 485 -1.33 25.38 2.80
CA TYR A 485 -0.09 24.77 3.30
C TYR A 485 1.13 25.18 2.48
N PRO A 486 2.19 25.69 3.15
CA PRO A 486 3.41 26.10 2.48
C PRO A 486 4.27 24.90 2.08
N ILE A 487 4.35 24.57 0.79
CA ILE A 487 5.17 23.46 0.31
C ILE A 487 6.65 23.61 0.70
N ALA A 488 7.16 24.84 0.81
CA ALA A 488 8.55 25.11 1.17
C ALA A 488 8.86 24.90 2.66
N TYR A 489 7.84 24.79 3.52
CA TYR A 489 8.04 24.51 4.95
C TYR A 489 8.21 23.00 5.16
N ILE A 490 9.43 22.54 4.89
CA ILE A 490 9.81 21.14 4.98
C ILE A 490 11.27 20.99 5.40
N LYS A 491 11.54 20.01 6.27
CA LYS A 491 12.88 19.54 6.63
C LYS A 491 13.10 18.14 6.04
N ASN A 492 14.34 17.80 5.74
CA ASN A 492 14.62 16.44 5.32
C ASN A 492 14.47 15.48 6.52
N LYS A 493 13.92 14.31 6.23
CA LYS A 493 13.84 13.17 7.15
C LYS A 493 14.96 12.19 6.81
N ILE A 494 15.72 11.77 7.80
CA ILE A 494 16.71 10.69 7.61
C ILE A 494 15.93 9.40 7.33
N PRO A 495 16.14 8.75 6.16
CA PRO A 495 15.40 7.55 5.85
C PRO A 495 15.77 6.39 6.80
N MET A 496 14.75 5.65 7.24
CA MET A 496 14.92 4.52 8.15
C MET A 496 15.26 3.25 7.39
N ALA A 497 16.13 2.43 7.99
CA ALA A 497 16.38 1.08 7.50
C ALA A 497 15.18 0.17 7.79
N LYS A 498 14.93 -0.81 6.91
CA LYS A 498 14.02 -1.91 7.22
C LYS A 498 14.59 -2.71 8.40
N LYS A 499 13.84 -2.76 9.49
CA LYS A 499 14.19 -3.61 10.64
C LYS A 499 13.83 -5.06 10.29
N ALA A 500 14.77 -5.98 10.47
CA ALA A 500 14.55 -7.41 10.17
C ALA A 500 13.37 -7.97 10.96
N ALA A 501 13.24 -7.61 12.22
CA ALA A 501 12.15 -8.04 13.10
C ALA A 501 10.74 -7.57 12.66
N VAL A 502 10.62 -6.51 11.83
CA VAL A 502 9.30 -6.06 11.34
C VAL A 502 8.86 -6.99 10.21
N CYS A 503 8.15 -8.05 10.53
CA CYS A 503 7.61 -9.05 9.61
C CYS A 503 6.09 -9.20 9.84
N SER A 504 5.33 -9.35 8.77
CA SER A 504 3.87 -9.57 8.85
C SER A 504 3.48 -10.98 9.29
N TYR A 505 4.44 -11.88 9.40
CA TYR A 505 4.23 -13.31 9.61
C TYR A 505 4.99 -13.84 10.82
N THR A 506 5.32 -12.95 11.78
CA THR A 506 5.94 -13.31 13.06
C THR A 506 5.31 -12.52 14.20
N VAL A 507 5.22 -13.12 15.39
CA VAL A 507 4.62 -12.50 16.59
C VAL A 507 5.36 -11.21 16.96
N GLU A 508 6.70 -11.25 16.98
CA GLU A 508 7.53 -10.08 17.28
C GLU A 508 7.34 -8.95 16.26
N GLY A 509 7.20 -9.34 14.99
CA GLY A 509 6.96 -8.38 13.90
C GLY A 509 5.62 -7.67 14.05
N TRP A 510 4.59 -8.36 14.49
CA TRP A 510 3.28 -7.76 14.74
C TRP A 510 3.29 -6.80 15.91
N ALA A 511 3.93 -7.17 17.01
CA ALA A 511 4.09 -6.27 18.15
C ALA A 511 4.76 -4.95 17.75
N LEU A 512 5.70 -5.00 16.79
CA LEU A 512 6.36 -3.81 16.24
C LEU A 512 5.50 -3.02 15.24
N ILE A 513 4.59 -3.68 14.52
CA ILE A 513 3.68 -3.04 13.56
C ILE A 513 2.51 -2.37 14.27
N HIS A 514 1.99 -2.94 15.33
CA HIS A 514 0.76 -2.56 16.00
C HIS A 514 0.97 -2.10 17.46
N THR A 515 1.84 -1.13 17.68
CA THR A 515 2.24 -0.66 19.02
C THR A 515 1.15 0.05 19.83
N ASN A 516 0.03 0.46 19.23
CA ASN A 516 -0.98 1.33 19.86
C ASN A 516 -2.42 0.78 19.78
N LEU A 517 -2.59 -0.52 19.73
CA LEU A 517 -3.93 -1.12 19.72
C LEU A 517 -4.39 -1.41 21.16
N SER A 518 -5.54 -0.84 21.56
CA SER A 518 -6.25 -1.20 22.78
C SER A 518 -7.73 -1.40 22.45
N MET A 519 -8.14 -2.62 22.19
CA MET A 519 -9.52 -2.99 21.89
C MET A 519 -9.88 -4.30 22.58
N ASN A 520 -11.17 -4.64 22.67
CA ASN A 520 -11.60 -5.90 23.26
C ASN A 520 -11.69 -7.00 22.19
N SER A 521 -10.77 -7.98 22.22
CA SER A 521 -10.67 -9.08 21.25
C SER A 521 -11.86 -10.01 21.27
N SER A 522 -12.40 -10.28 22.46
CA SER A 522 -13.53 -11.18 22.57
C SER A 522 -14.77 -10.63 21.87
N VAL A 523 -14.98 -9.30 21.96
CA VAL A 523 -16.06 -8.61 21.26
C VAL A 523 -15.83 -8.64 19.75
N LEU A 524 -14.62 -8.36 19.30
CA LEU A 524 -14.29 -8.37 17.86
C LEU A 524 -14.42 -9.79 17.27
N SER A 525 -13.97 -10.79 17.99
CA SER A 525 -14.15 -12.20 17.62
C SER A 525 -15.64 -12.60 17.61
N GLY A 526 -16.40 -12.13 18.61
CA GLY A 526 -17.85 -12.29 18.65
C GLY A 526 -18.55 -11.68 17.44
N LEU A 527 -18.17 -10.46 17.04
CA LEU A 527 -18.69 -9.80 15.83
C LEU A 527 -18.41 -10.61 14.55
N ARG A 528 -17.22 -11.19 14.43
CA ARG A 528 -16.85 -12.05 13.30
C ARG A 528 -17.71 -13.30 13.23
N ASN A 529 -17.93 -13.93 14.38
CA ASN A 529 -18.60 -15.22 14.50
C ASN A 529 -20.14 -15.13 14.56
N GLN A 530 -20.70 -13.91 14.64
CA GLN A 530 -22.16 -13.74 14.59
C GLN A 530 -22.72 -14.28 13.27
N PRO A 531 -23.84 -15.03 13.32
CA PRO A 531 -24.50 -15.51 12.10
C PRO A 531 -24.76 -14.39 11.11
N SER A 532 -24.49 -14.66 9.85
CA SER A 532 -24.68 -13.69 8.75
C SER A 532 -26.10 -13.69 8.19
N MET A 533 -27.07 -14.33 8.85
CA MET A 533 -28.43 -14.49 8.37
C MET A 533 -29.03 -13.20 7.84
N GLY A 534 -29.32 -13.14 6.55
CA GLY A 534 -29.92 -12.00 5.87
C GLY A 534 -29.02 -10.76 5.69
N ARG A 535 -27.75 -10.81 6.11
CA ARG A 535 -26.83 -9.65 6.02
C ARG A 535 -25.96 -9.77 4.77
N SER A 536 -25.71 -8.62 4.15
CA SER A 536 -24.77 -8.54 3.03
C SER A 536 -23.31 -8.72 3.50
N THR A 537 -22.45 -9.12 2.56
CA THR A 537 -20.98 -9.22 2.80
C THR A 537 -20.40 -7.85 3.14
N GLU A 538 -20.88 -6.77 2.52
CA GLU A 538 -20.44 -5.41 2.83
C GLU A 538 -20.76 -5.01 4.27
N LEU A 539 -21.97 -5.27 4.74
CA LEU A 539 -22.38 -4.97 6.11
C LEU A 539 -21.59 -5.81 7.12
N THR A 540 -21.42 -7.10 6.85
CA THR A 540 -20.67 -8.03 7.70
C THR A 540 -19.22 -7.58 7.87
N ASP A 541 -18.53 -7.22 6.79
CA ASP A 541 -17.14 -6.75 6.83
C ASP A 541 -17.02 -5.33 7.40
N SER A 542 -17.96 -4.44 7.08
CA SER A 542 -17.92 -3.06 7.58
C SER A 542 -18.09 -2.97 9.09
N ARG A 543 -18.82 -3.89 9.73
CA ARG A 543 -18.95 -3.95 11.20
C ARG A 543 -17.58 -4.16 11.87
N ILE A 544 -16.76 -5.07 11.35
CA ILE A 544 -15.40 -5.33 11.85
C ILE A 544 -14.53 -4.08 11.67
N SER A 545 -14.61 -3.46 10.49
CA SER A 545 -13.84 -2.26 10.16
C SER A 545 -14.24 -1.05 11.02
N LEU A 546 -15.54 -0.85 11.27
CA LEU A 546 -16.07 0.22 12.12
C LEU A 546 -15.68 0.02 13.57
N PHE A 547 -15.75 -1.21 14.08
CA PHE A 547 -15.33 -1.54 15.45
C PHE A 547 -13.86 -1.13 15.66
N SER A 548 -13.00 -1.48 14.72
CA SER A 548 -11.58 -1.08 14.76
C SER A 548 -11.41 0.44 14.66
N ALA A 549 -12.12 1.11 13.75
CA ALA A 549 -12.04 2.56 13.59
C ALA A 549 -12.57 3.35 14.79
N GLN A 550 -13.63 2.84 15.43
CA GLN A 550 -14.20 3.41 16.65
C GLN A 550 -13.45 2.99 17.93
N ARG A 551 -12.34 2.22 17.80
CA ARG A 551 -11.53 1.71 18.91
C ARG A 551 -12.33 0.93 19.93
N GLY A 552 -13.28 0.12 19.48
CA GLY A 552 -14.16 -0.66 20.32
C GLY A 552 -15.16 0.16 21.14
N LYS A 553 -15.45 1.41 20.73
CA LYS A 553 -16.33 2.33 21.45
C LYS A 553 -17.64 2.57 20.72
N CYS A 554 -18.71 2.76 21.51
CA CYS A 554 -19.98 3.26 21.02
C CYS A 554 -19.82 4.70 20.46
N ALA A 555 -20.27 4.93 19.22
CA ALA A 555 -20.14 6.26 18.60
C ALA A 555 -20.98 7.35 19.31
N LEU A 556 -22.08 6.96 19.97
CA LEU A 556 -22.96 7.89 20.68
C LEU A 556 -22.41 8.22 22.08
N SER A 557 -22.21 7.22 22.94
CA SER A 557 -21.79 7.44 24.33
C SER A 557 -20.27 7.50 24.54
N GLY A 558 -19.48 6.98 23.61
CA GLY A 558 -18.02 6.86 23.78
C GLY A 558 -17.57 5.72 24.71
N GLU A 559 -18.48 4.97 25.28
CA GLU A 559 -18.21 3.81 26.15
C GLU A 559 -17.68 2.63 25.34
N LEU A 560 -16.88 1.78 25.99
CA LEU A 560 -16.39 0.55 25.39
C LEU A 560 -17.52 -0.49 25.28
N PHE A 561 -17.59 -1.19 24.16
CA PHE A 561 -18.45 -2.34 24.02
C PHE A 561 -17.91 -3.52 24.87
N GLU A 562 -18.79 -4.16 25.62
CA GLU A 562 -18.46 -5.33 26.44
C GLU A 562 -18.83 -6.63 25.74
N ASN A 563 -19.91 -6.65 24.96
CA ASN A 563 -20.40 -7.82 24.24
C ASN A 563 -20.70 -7.49 22.78
N ALA A 564 -20.48 -8.44 21.88
CA ALA A 564 -20.82 -8.31 20.46
C ALA A 564 -22.34 -8.21 20.22
N ALA A 565 -23.15 -8.82 21.09
CA ALA A 565 -24.61 -8.78 21.03
C ALA A 565 -25.20 -7.37 21.25
N ASP A 566 -24.47 -6.53 21.99
CA ASP A 566 -24.91 -5.16 22.29
C ASP A 566 -24.65 -4.17 21.15
N ILE A 567 -24.00 -4.60 20.07
CA ILE A 567 -23.58 -3.73 18.98
C ILE A 567 -24.62 -3.72 17.87
N VAL A 568 -25.18 -2.55 17.63
CA VAL A 568 -26.02 -2.27 16.48
C VAL A 568 -25.18 -1.58 15.39
N CYS A 569 -25.25 -2.10 14.18
CA CYS A 569 -24.72 -1.44 12.98
C CYS A 569 -25.90 -0.74 12.27
N TRP A 570 -25.86 0.57 12.23
CA TRP A 570 -26.93 1.43 11.75
C TRP A 570 -26.54 2.14 10.46
N LEU A 571 -27.49 2.27 9.52
CA LEU A 571 -27.34 3.10 8.33
C LEU A 571 -27.74 4.55 8.69
N LYS A 572 -26.83 5.50 8.58
CA LYS A 572 -27.06 6.94 8.85
C LYS A 572 -28.18 7.50 7.97
N THR A 573 -28.15 7.14 6.68
CA THR A 573 -29.21 7.38 5.71
C THR A 573 -29.81 6.02 5.36
N PRO A 574 -31.10 5.79 5.67
CA PRO A 574 -31.80 4.54 5.37
C PRO A 574 -31.91 4.23 3.87
N ALA A 575 -32.20 2.99 3.54
CA ALA A 575 -32.32 2.54 2.14
C ALA A 575 -33.49 3.24 1.42
N GLU A 576 -34.56 3.53 2.13
CA GLU A 576 -35.78 4.22 1.64
C GLU A 576 -35.46 5.65 1.18
N LEU A 577 -34.45 6.30 1.80
CA LEU A 577 -33.95 7.61 1.43
C LEU A 577 -32.73 7.55 0.48
N GLY A 578 -32.52 6.40 -0.19
CA GLY A 578 -31.43 6.20 -1.14
C GLY A 578 -30.07 5.90 -0.50
N GLY A 579 -30.02 5.66 0.81
CA GLY A 579 -28.83 5.22 1.52
C GLY A 579 -28.40 3.82 1.06
N LYS A 580 -27.09 3.61 0.96
CA LYS A 580 -26.52 2.29 0.57
C LYS A 580 -25.72 1.71 1.72
N GLU A 581 -25.66 0.39 1.81
CA GLU A 581 -24.77 -0.34 2.71
C GLU A 581 -23.32 -0.10 2.31
N ARG A 582 -22.75 1.02 2.74
CA ARG A 582 -21.35 1.38 2.54
C ARG A 582 -20.75 1.81 3.86
N TYR A 583 -19.49 1.48 4.09
CA TYR A 583 -18.75 1.83 5.30
C TYR A 583 -18.98 3.27 5.78
N ARG A 584 -18.99 4.26 4.88
CA ARG A 584 -19.21 5.69 5.23
C ARG A 584 -20.61 6.00 5.70
N ASN A 585 -21.60 5.21 5.28
CA ASN A 585 -23.01 5.37 5.67
C ASN A 585 -23.38 4.55 6.91
N MET A 586 -22.42 3.84 7.51
CA MET A 586 -22.64 2.99 8.67
C MET A 586 -22.00 3.57 9.93
N ILE A 587 -22.53 3.18 11.09
CA ILE A 587 -22.04 3.56 12.41
C ILE A 587 -22.37 2.44 13.41
N LEU A 588 -21.51 2.23 14.41
CA LEU A 588 -21.76 1.29 15.49
C LEU A 588 -22.11 2.02 16.78
N PHE A 589 -23.19 1.60 17.41
CA PHE A 589 -23.58 2.08 18.74
C PHE A 589 -24.22 0.95 19.56
N HIS A 590 -24.37 1.21 20.87
CA HIS A 590 -24.96 0.25 21.80
C HIS A 590 -26.47 0.12 21.57
N ASN A 591 -27.01 -1.10 21.55
CA ASN A 591 -28.40 -1.43 21.27
C ASN A 591 -29.41 -0.64 22.15
N ARG A 592 -29.05 -0.28 23.38
CA ARG A 592 -29.89 0.55 24.28
C ARG A 592 -30.27 1.91 23.69
N PHE A 593 -29.50 2.44 22.71
CA PHE A 593 -29.81 3.71 22.04
C PHE A 593 -30.68 3.56 20.80
N LEU A 594 -30.98 2.31 20.39
CA LEU A 594 -31.76 2.04 19.18
C LEU A 594 -33.16 2.69 19.21
N PRO A 595 -33.91 2.69 20.36
CA PRO A 595 -35.21 3.34 20.41
C PRO A 595 -35.17 4.85 20.14
N LEU A 596 -34.05 5.52 20.47
CA LEU A 596 -33.90 6.97 20.18
C LEU A 596 -33.73 7.27 18.67
N LEU A 597 -33.44 6.25 17.83
CA LEU A 597 -33.23 6.40 16.39
C LEU A 597 -34.40 5.84 15.57
N GLN A 598 -35.45 5.36 16.22
CA GLN A 598 -36.66 4.85 15.56
C GLN A 598 -37.79 5.92 15.60
N GLU A 599 -38.80 5.74 14.77
CA GLU A 599 -40.04 6.52 14.88
C GLU A 599 -40.77 6.11 16.14
N CYS A 600 -40.99 7.09 17.02
CA CYS A 600 -41.67 6.91 18.29
C CYS A 600 -42.34 8.23 18.67
N PRO A 601 -43.46 8.21 19.42
CA PRO A 601 -44.10 9.42 19.93
C PRO A 601 -43.12 10.29 20.73
N LYS A 602 -43.25 11.63 20.60
CA LYS A 602 -42.32 12.57 21.24
C LYS A 602 -42.20 12.40 22.76
N ASN A 603 -43.29 12.07 23.42
CA ASN A 603 -43.32 11.86 24.88
C ASN A 603 -42.51 10.65 25.29
N GLU A 604 -42.65 9.53 24.56
CA GLU A 604 -41.87 8.31 24.81
C GLU A 604 -40.37 8.53 24.55
N LEU A 605 -40.02 9.28 23.52
CA LEU A 605 -38.62 9.61 23.22
C LEU A 605 -37.97 10.42 24.35
N LYS A 606 -38.72 11.31 25.01
CA LYS A 606 -38.24 12.04 26.19
C LYS A 606 -38.04 11.11 27.39
N GLU A 607 -38.99 10.26 27.69
CA GLU A 607 -38.90 9.28 28.79
C GLU A 607 -37.69 8.32 28.57
N ILE A 608 -37.48 7.89 27.33
CA ILE A 608 -36.33 7.04 26.99
C ILE A 608 -35.00 7.80 27.16
N ALA A 609 -34.95 9.07 26.73
CA ALA A 609 -33.75 9.90 26.88
C ALA A 609 -33.43 10.16 28.37
N ASP A 610 -34.45 10.43 29.20
CA ASP A 610 -34.30 10.62 30.64
C ASP A 610 -33.87 9.31 31.35
N THR A 611 -34.47 8.18 30.99
CA THR A 611 -34.11 6.87 31.52
C THR A 611 -32.65 6.51 31.20
N LEU A 612 -32.18 6.85 30.00
CA LEU A 612 -30.80 6.64 29.57
C LEU A 612 -29.84 7.72 30.09
N LYS A 613 -30.33 8.72 30.86
CA LYS A 613 -29.53 9.86 31.34
C LYS A 613 -28.71 10.50 30.22
N ALA A 614 -29.37 10.75 29.09
CA ALA A 614 -28.73 11.24 27.87
C ALA A 614 -28.14 12.64 28.09
N THR A 615 -26.82 12.76 27.89
CA THR A 615 -26.15 14.07 27.98
C THR A 615 -26.48 14.96 26.77
N LYS A 616 -26.33 16.27 26.90
CA LYS A 616 -26.52 17.21 25.77
C LYS A 616 -25.69 16.84 24.55
N GLU A 617 -24.45 16.36 24.75
CA GLU A 617 -23.55 15.93 23.65
C GLU A 617 -24.08 14.67 22.95
N LEU A 618 -24.60 13.69 23.71
CA LEU A 618 -25.22 12.49 23.16
C LEU A 618 -26.47 12.86 22.35
N MET A 619 -27.33 13.73 22.88
CA MET A 619 -28.56 14.19 22.19
C MET A 619 -28.24 14.94 20.89
N LEU A 620 -27.19 15.75 20.84
CA LEU A 620 -26.72 16.38 19.60
C LEU A 620 -26.34 15.33 18.55
N LYS A 621 -25.61 14.27 18.93
CA LYS A 621 -25.24 13.17 18.03
C LYS A 621 -26.48 12.39 17.58
N VAL A 622 -27.39 12.06 18.47
CA VAL A 622 -28.66 11.40 18.15
C VAL A 622 -29.47 12.23 17.16
N ASN A 623 -29.67 13.51 17.43
CA ASN A 623 -30.44 14.41 16.56
C ASN A 623 -29.82 14.56 15.18
N SER A 624 -28.48 14.59 15.09
CA SER A 624 -27.78 14.58 13.81
C SER A 624 -28.03 13.29 13.00
N LEU A 625 -28.08 12.13 13.66
CA LEU A 625 -28.41 10.86 13.01
C LEU A 625 -29.87 10.76 12.61
N ARG A 626 -30.78 11.24 13.46
CA ARG A 626 -32.23 11.31 13.15
C ARG A 626 -32.49 12.17 11.92
N GLN A 627 -31.86 13.35 11.84
CA GLN A 627 -31.97 14.23 10.68
C GLN A 627 -31.45 13.56 9.39
N GLN A 628 -30.32 12.83 9.46
CA GLN A 628 -29.80 12.06 8.32
C GLN A 628 -30.74 10.91 7.93
N ALA A 629 -31.48 10.38 8.89
CA ALA A 629 -32.46 9.31 8.67
C ALA A 629 -33.85 9.86 8.27
N GLY A 630 -34.02 11.17 8.10
CA GLY A 630 -35.31 11.80 7.76
C GLY A 630 -36.29 11.93 8.93
N LEU A 631 -35.81 11.71 10.17
CA LEU A 631 -36.63 11.77 11.38
C LEU A 631 -36.57 13.16 12.03
N SER A 632 -37.64 13.55 12.74
CA SER A 632 -37.68 14.78 13.52
C SER A 632 -36.66 14.76 14.68
N ALA A 633 -36.06 15.90 14.97
CA ALA A 633 -35.20 16.04 16.13
C ALA A 633 -36.01 15.91 17.45
N ILE A 634 -35.36 15.37 18.47
CA ILE A 634 -35.89 15.31 19.84
C ILE A 634 -35.59 16.66 20.48
N GLU A 635 -36.62 17.39 20.88
CA GLU A 635 -36.50 18.65 21.59
C GLU A 635 -35.99 18.37 23.02
N ASN A 636 -35.00 19.15 23.47
CA ASN A 636 -34.43 19.06 24.83
C ASN A 636 -35.43 19.48 25.90
#